data_e325a005a069810262dc1fdfc093d40e
#
_entry.id   e325a005a069810262dc1fdfc093d40e
#
_cell.length_a   1.000
_cell.length_b   1.000
_cell.length_c   1.000
_cell.angle_alpha   90.00
_cell.angle_beta   90.00
_cell.angle_gamma   90.00
#
_symmetry.space_group_name_H-M   'P 1'
#
loop_
_entity.id
_entity.type
_entity.pdbx_description
1 polymer ?
#
loop_
_entity_poly.entity_id
_entity_poly.type
_entity_poly.pdbx_seq_one_letter_code
_entity_poly.pdbx_strand_id
1 'polypeptide(L)'
;FGEATPESEENLKGHFVGPRREMITPWSTNAVEITQNMGLSGISRIEEYFPVKDENADRDPMLQRMYKGLDQEVFTTNRKPEPIVHIEYLEAYNEKEGLALSKEEMDYLKKVEQDLGRKLTDSEVFGFAQINSEHCRHKIFGGTFIIDGVEQESSLFQMIKKTTQENPNKIISAYKDNVAFAEGPVVEQFAPADHSKPDFFQVKDIKSVISLKAETHNFPTTVEPFNGASTGTGGEIRDRMGGGKGSWPIAGTAVYMTSYPRTDEGREWEEILPVRKWLYQTPEQILIKASNGASDFGNKFGQPLICGSVLTFEHTENKEVYGYDKVIMLAGGVGYGTQRDCLKGTPEAGNKVVVIGGDNYRIGLGGGSVSSVDTGRYSSGIELNAVQRANAEMQKRANNVVRALCEEEVNPVVSIHDHGSAGHVNCLSELVEECGGLIDMSKLPIGDKTLSAKEIIANESQERMGLLIKEEAIEHVRKIAERERAPMYVVGETTGDHRFAFQQADGVRPFDLAVEQMFGSSPKTYMVDKTVERHYEMPKYELSKLHEYLTNVLQLEAVACKDWLTNKVDRSVTGKVARQQCQGELQLPLSDCGVVALDYRGEKGIATSIGHAPQAALADPAAGSILSVSEALTNLVWAPMAEGMDSISLSANWMWPCRSQEGEDARLYTAVKALSDFCCALQINVPTGKDSLSMTQKYPNGEKVISPGTVIVSAGGEVSDVKKVVSPVLVNNEKTTLYHIDFSFDELKLGGSAFAQSLGKVGDEVPCVQDAEYFRDAFLAVQELVNKGLILAGHDISAGGLITTLLEMCFSNVEGGLEISLDKMKEEDIVKILFAENPGIVIQISDKHKDEVKKILEDAGVGYIKLGKPTDERHILVSKDGATYQFGIDYMRDVWYSSSYLLDRKQSMNGCAKARFENYKMQPVEFAFMPEFKGKLSQYGITPDRRTPSGIR
;
A
#
# COMPACT_ATOMS: atom_id res chain seq x y z
N PHE A 1 -0.61 -37.51 4.61
CA PHE A 1 -0.14 -36.17 4.98
C PHE A 1 1.24 -36.15 5.63
N GLY A 2 1.83 -37.23 6.00
CA GLY A 2 3.14 -37.28 6.63
C GLY A 2 3.67 -38.72 6.78
N GLU A 3 4.92 -38.83 7.22
CA GLU A 3 5.60 -40.09 7.43
C GLU A 3 5.35 -40.66 8.84
N ALA A 4 4.67 -39.92 9.73
CA ALA A 4 4.38 -40.34 11.08
C ALA A 4 3.26 -41.40 11.12
N THR A 5 3.37 -42.35 12.03
CA THR A 5 2.31 -43.30 12.31
C THR A 5 1.13 -42.54 12.94
N PRO A 6 -0.12 -42.69 12.41
CA PRO A 6 -1.28 -42.06 13.02
C PRO A 6 -1.48 -42.53 14.45
N GLU A 7 -1.68 -41.60 15.37
CA GLU A 7 -2.19 -41.91 16.70
C GLU A 7 -3.73 -42.07 16.63
N SER A 8 -4.26 -43.06 17.26
CA SER A 8 -5.70 -43.38 17.22
C SER A 8 -6.38 -43.15 18.58
N GLU A 9 -5.84 -42.25 19.40
CA GLU A 9 -6.47 -41.90 20.66
C GLU A 9 -7.68 -40.98 20.44
N GLU A 10 -8.84 -41.37 20.94
CA GLU A 10 -10.07 -40.56 20.85
C GLU A 10 -10.01 -39.29 21.73
N ASN A 11 -9.18 -39.33 22.79
CA ASN A 11 -9.05 -38.25 23.76
C ASN A 11 -7.58 -37.97 24.05
N LEU A 12 -7.08 -36.80 23.57
CA LEU A 12 -5.72 -36.35 23.85
C LEU A 12 -5.70 -35.48 25.12
N LYS A 13 -4.75 -35.77 26.03
CA LYS A 13 -4.55 -35.02 27.27
C LYS A 13 -3.45 -33.97 27.08
N GLY A 14 -3.58 -32.83 27.75
CA GLY A 14 -2.59 -31.77 27.73
C GLY A 14 -3.18 -30.40 27.38
N HIS A 15 -2.30 -29.42 27.09
CA HIS A 15 -2.70 -28.10 26.62
C HIS A 15 -2.35 -27.98 25.15
N PHE A 16 -3.27 -27.44 24.37
CA PHE A 16 -3.13 -27.30 22.94
C PHE A 16 -3.58 -25.89 22.51
N VAL A 17 -2.86 -25.32 21.57
CA VAL A 17 -3.31 -24.14 20.83
C VAL A 17 -3.78 -24.58 19.45
N GLY A 18 -4.99 -24.19 19.08
CA GLY A 18 -5.60 -24.54 17.81
C GLY A 18 -6.64 -23.51 17.38
N PRO A 19 -7.24 -23.69 16.19
CA PRO A 19 -8.21 -22.74 15.66
C PRO A 19 -9.47 -22.64 16.51
N ARG A 20 -10.17 -21.52 16.40
CA ARG A 20 -11.50 -21.36 17.02
C ARG A 20 -12.46 -22.39 16.46
N ARG A 21 -13.36 -22.89 17.32
CA ARG A 21 -14.34 -23.93 16.94
C ARG A 21 -15.25 -23.51 15.81
N GLU A 22 -15.61 -22.23 15.81
CA GLU A 22 -16.54 -21.60 14.88
C GLU A 22 -15.95 -21.35 13.48
N MET A 23 -14.63 -21.54 13.33
CA MET A 23 -13.90 -21.14 12.13
C MET A 23 -13.22 -22.33 11.46
N ILE A 24 -13.52 -22.55 10.20
CA ILE A 24 -12.76 -23.49 9.36
C ILE A 24 -11.56 -22.72 8.80
N THR A 25 -10.36 -23.23 9.04
CA THR A 25 -9.15 -22.55 8.55
C THR A 25 -8.96 -22.75 7.03
N PRO A 26 -8.28 -21.85 6.33
CA PRO A 26 -7.85 -22.09 4.94
C PRO A 26 -7.01 -23.35 4.79
N TRP A 27 -6.20 -23.68 5.80
CA TRP A 27 -5.44 -24.92 5.86
C TRP A 27 -6.37 -26.14 5.86
N SER A 28 -7.45 -26.11 6.66
CA SER A 28 -8.44 -27.20 6.72
C SER A 28 -9.14 -27.41 5.38
N THR A 29 -9.48 -26.33 4.68
CA THR A 29 -10.11 -26.41 3.35
C THR A 29 -9.21 -27.14 2.37
N ASN A 30 -7.93 -26.79 2.33
CA ASN A 30 -6.96 -27.46 1.48
C ASN A 30 -6.73 -28.92 1.87
N ALA A 31 -6.62 -29.20 3.17
CA ALA A 31 -6.43 -30.56 3.67
C ALA A 31 -7.61 -31.47 3.30
N VAL A 32 -8.85 -31.00 3.46
CA VAL A 32 -10.05 -31.72 3.03
C VAL A 32 -10.08 -31.95 1.51
N GLU A 33 -9.73 -30.94 0.73
CA GLU A 33 -9.66 -31.06 -0.73
C GLU A 33 -8.63 -32.12 -1.18
N ILE A 34 -7.47 -32.20 -0.51
CA ILE A 34 -6.49 -33.25 -0.77
C ILE A 34 -7.09 -34.64 -0.52
N THR A 35 -7.83 -34.82 0.59
CA THR A 35 -8.45 -36.13 0.87
C THR A 35 -9.49 -36.51 -0.18
N GLN A 36 -10.28 -35.56 -0.66
CA GLN A 36 -11.24 -35.77 -1.74
C GLN A 36 -10.56 -36.17 -3.04
N ASN A 37 -9.45 -35.48 -3.39
CA ASN A 37 -8.66 -35.82 -4.57
C ASN A 37 -8.00 -37.21 -4.48
N MET A 38 -7.76 -37.70 -3.27
CA MET A 38 -7.31 -39.08 -3.01
C MET A 38 -8.45 -40.12 -3.04
N GLY A 39 -9.69 -39.71 -3.29
CA GLY A 39 -10.86 -40.59 -3.33
C GLY A 39 -11.45 -40.91 -1.98
N LEU A 40 -11.05 -40.21 -0.91
CA LEU A 40 -11.63 -40.37 0.42
C LEU A 40 -12.87 -39.47 0.55
N SER A 41 -13.96 -40.07 1.04
CA SER A 41 -15.22 -39.33 1.30
C SER A 41 -15.58 -39.32 2.79
N GLY A 42 -16.43 -38.37 3.19
CA GLY A 42 -16.91 -38.23 4.55
C GLY A 42 -16.03 -37.43 5.50
N ILE A 43 -14.91 -36.89 5.03
CA ILE A 43 -14.07 -35.97 5.78
C ILE A 43 -14.53 -34.54 5.47
N SER A 44 -15.06 -33.83 6.46
CA SER A 44 -15.59 -32.47 6.31
C SER A 44 -14.69 -31.39 6.91
N ARG A 45 -13.79 -31.76 7.83
CA ARG A 45 -12.89 -30.83 8.50
C ARG A 45 -11.63 -31.54 9.02
N ILE A 46 -10.48 -30.93 8.85
CA ILE A 46 -9.18 -31.33 9.40
C ILE A 46 -8.54 -30.07 9.93
N GLU A 47 -8.04 -30.05 11.16
CA GLU A 47 -7.39 -28.86 11.72
C GLU A 47 -6.11 -29.22 12.44
N GLU A 48 -5.16 -28.28 12.52
CA GLU A 48 -3.91 -28.41 13.25
C GLU A 48 -4.06 -27.90 14.70
N TYR A 49 -3.55 -28.69 15.65
CA TYR A 49 -3.43 -28.30 17.04
C TYR A 49 -2.00 -28.51 17.53
N PHE A 50 -1.44 -27.49 18.17
CA PHE A 50 -0.07 -27.51 18.65
C PHE A 50 -0.03 -27.77 20.16
N PRO A 51 0.69 -28.81 20.64
CA PRO A 51 0.83 -29.04 22.07
C PRO A 51 1.71 -27.93 22.68
N VAL A 52 1.29 -27.41 23.83
CA VAL A 52 1.96 -26.34 24.56
C VAL A 52 2.13 -26.71 26.03
N LYS A 53 3.08 -26.08 26.73
CA LYS A 53 3.42 -26.40 28.10
C LYS A 53 2.33 -26.08 29.11
N ASP A 54 1.68 -24.93 28.95
CA ASP A 54 0.66 -24.41 29.89
C ASP A 54 -0.33 -23.46 29.18
N GLU A 55 -1.29 -22.96 29.95
CA GLU A 55 -2.38 -22.11 29.49
C GLU A 55 -1.94 -20.71 29.02
N ASN A 56 -0.71 -20.28 29.35
CA ASN A 56 -0.18 -18.95 29.02
C ASN A 56 0.62 -18.94 27.73
N ALA A 57 0.63 -20.06 26.99
CA ALA A 57 1.32 -20.12 25.70
C ALA A 57 0.81 -19.04 24.76
N ASP A 58 1.75 -18.45 24.03
CA ASP A 58 1.46 -17.42 23.02
C ASP A 58 0.56 -17.99 21.93
N ARG A 59 -0.42 -17.20 21.52
CA ARG A 59 -1.40 -17.58 20.49
C ARG A 59 -2.01 -16.33 19.85
N ASP A 60 -2.49 -16.49 18.64
CA ASP A 60 -3.30 -15.47 17.99
C ASP A 60 -4.69 -15.41 18.66
N PRO A 61 -5.04 -14.32 19.36
CA PRO A 61 -6.29 -14.22 20.12
C PRO A 61 -7.53 -14.18 19.23
N MET A 62 -7.37 -13.87 17.93
CA MET A 62 -8.47 -13.81 16.96
C MET A 62 -8.76 -15.16 16.32
N LEU A 63 -7.72 -15.88 15.95
CA LEU A 63 -7.84 -17.10 15.15
C LEU A 63 -7.75 -18.36 15.98
N GLN A 64 -7.12 -18.30 17.16
CA GLN A 64 -6.78 -19.46 17.97
C GLN A 64 -7.40 -19.41 19.38
N ARG A 65 -7.53 -20.59 19.95
CA ARG A 65 -7.94 -20.80 21.35
C ARG A 65 -7.02 -21.80 22.03
N MET A 66 -7.02 -21.71 23.38
CA MET A 66 -6.42 -22.71 24.26
C MET A 66 -7.43 -23.84 24.54
N TYR A 67 -6.98 -25.07 24.38
CA TYR A 67 -7.74 -26.28 24.65
C TYR A 67 -7.08 -27.09 25.77
N LYS A 68 -7.90 -27.58 26.72
CA LYS A 68 -7.50 -28.57 27.74
C LYS A 68 -7.94 -29.94 27.28
N GLY A 69 -7.04 -30.70 26.67
CA GLY A 69 -7.40 -31.92 25.96
C GLY A 69 -8.07 -31.65 24.63
N LEU A 70 -8.06 -32.66 23.77
CA LEU A 70 -8.76 -32.65 22.47
C LEU A 70 -9.60 -33.92 22.34
N ASP A 71 -10.84 -33.77 21.91
CA ASP A 71 -11.78 -34.80 21.49
C ASP A 71 -12.61 -34.30 20.30
N GLN A 72 -13.57 -35.05 19.81
CA GLN A 72 -14.40 -34.63 18.67
C GLN A 72 -15.33 -33.44 18.98
N GLU A 73 -15.53 -33.09 20.23
CA GLU A 73 -16.34 -31.92 20.59
C GLU A 73 -15.66 -30.61 20.28
N VAL A 74 -14.34 -30.60 20.01
CA VAL A 74 -13.62 -29.38 19.56
C VAL A 74 -14.18 -28.82 18.26
N PHE A 75 -14.88 -29.62 17.48
CA PHE A 75 -15.55 -29.19 16.24
C PHE A 75 -17.04 -28.79 16.47
N THR A 76 -17.56 -28.91 17.69
CA THR A 76 -18.95 -28.60 18.00
C THR A 76 -19.12 -27.23 18.62
N THR A 77 -20.05 -26.42 18.10
CA THR A 77 -20.43 -25.15 18.69
C THR A 77 -21.89 -25.17 19.11
N ASN A 78 -22.16 -24.81 20.39
CA ASN A 78 -23.50 -24.77 20.99
C ASN A 78 -24.12 -23.36 20.91
N ARG A 79 -23.45 -22.37 20.28
CA ARG A 79 -23.98 -21.02 20.11
C ARG A 79 -25.09 -21.03 19.07
N LYS A 80 -26.17 -20.29 19.32
CA LYS A 80 -27.26 -20.06 18.37
C LYS A 80 -27.13 -18.62 17.80
N PRO A 81 -27.58 -18.40 16.56
CA PRO A 81 -27.69 -17.05 16.02
C PRO A 81 -28.52 -16.14 16.91
N GLU A 82 -28.08 -14.93 17.14
CA GLU A 82 -28.90 -13.93 17.84
C GLU A 82 -30.09 -13.53 16.96
N PRO A 83 -31.30 -13.35 17.57
CA PRO A 83 -32.50 -12.97 16.82
C PRO A 83 -32.36 -11.52 16.31
N ILE A 84 -33.10 -11.19 15.25
CA ILE A 84 -33.25 -9.83 14.76
C ILE A 84 -33.94 -9.00 15.85
N VAL A 85 -33.39 -7.83 16.16
CA VAL A 85 -33.90 -6.92 17.20
C VAL A 85 -34.25 -5.58 16.57
N HIS A 86 -35.42 -5.02 16.93
CA HIS A 86 -35.77 -3.65 16.62
C HIS A 86 -35.15 -2.71 17.68
N ILE A 87 -34.48 -1.65 17.25
CA ILE A 87 -33.69 -0.78 18.13
C ILE A 87 -34.57 0.31 18.72
N GLU A 88 -34.80 0.26 20.04
CA GLU A 88 -35.60 1.26 20.74
C GLU A 88 -34.78 2.51 21.09
N TYR A 89 -33.48 2.37 21.43
CA TYR A 89 -32.60 3.43 21.88
C TYR A 89 -31.30 3.45 21.05
N LEU A 90 -31.26 4.31 20.03
CA LEU A 90 -30.13 4.41 19.09
C LEU A 90 -28.83 4.79 19.79
N GLU A 91 -28.88 5.72 20.76
CA GLU A 91 -27.68 6.18 21.47
C GLU A 91 -27.00 5.04 22.25
N ALA A 92 -27.81 4.26 22.97
CA ALA A 92 -27.30 3.11 23.74
C ALA A 92 -26.75 2.00 22.82
N TYR A 93 -27.40 1.77 21.68
CA TYR A 93 -26.95 0.80 20.69
C TYR A 93 -25.67 1.24 20.00
N ASN A 94 -25.57 2.55 19.66
CA ASN A 94 -24.35 3.14 19.10
C ASN A 94 -23.12 2.92 19.99
N GLU A 95 -23.25 3.17 21.30
CA GLU A 95 -22.16 2.97 22.25
C GLU A 95 -21.81 1.49 22.44
N LYS A 96 -22.84 0.64 22.61
CA LYS A 96 -22.67 -0.80 22.84
C LYS A 96 -21.95 -1.52 21.71
N GLU A 97 -22.28 -1.19 20.47
CA GLU A 97 -21.74 -1.85 19.27
C GLU A 97 -20.53 -1.11 18.66
N GLY A 98 -20.15 0.05 19.20
CA GLY A 98 -19.01 0.83 18.71
C GLY A 98 -19.23 1.38 17.30
N LEU A 99 -20.43 1.95 17.00
CA LEU A 99 -20.81 2.32 15.65
C LEU A 99 -20.29 3.69 15.18
N ALA A 100 -19.80 4.51 16.10
CA ALA A 100 -19.26 5.85 15.83
C ALA A 100 -20.24 6.81 15.10
N LEU A 101 -21.55 6.59 15.25
CA LEU A 101 -22.58 7.49 14.70
C LEU A 101 -22.56 8.85 15.39
N SER A 102 -22.60 9.93 14.61
CA SER A 102 -22.78 11.29 15.13
C SER A 102 -24.23 11.52 15.62
N LYS A 103 -24.42 12.63 16.35
CA LYS A 103 -25.77 13.01 16.76
C LYS A 103 -26.69 13.27 15.55
N GLU A 104 -26.17 13.96 14.56
CA GLU A 104 -26.89 14.29 13.33
C GLU A 104 -27.29 13.04 12.56
N GLU A 105 -26.41 12.03 12.51
CA GLU A 105 -26.70 10.73 11.88
C GLU A 105 -27.77 9.94 12.67
N MET A 106 -27.72 9.96 13.98
CA MET A 106 -28.77 9.36 14.81
C MET A 106 -30.12 10.06 14.64
N ASP A 107 -30.14 11.40 14.53
CA ASP A 107 -31.35 12.18 14.27
C ASP A 107 -31.89 11.90 12.86
N TYR A 108 -31.01 11.70 11.87
CA TYR A 108 -31.38 11.24 10.54
C TYR A 108 -32.05 9.86 10.57
N LEU A 109 -31.46 8.88 11.28
CA LEU A 109 -32.06 7.54 11.42
C LEU A 109 -33.43 7.57 12.10
N LYS A 110 -33.66 8.45 13.09
CA LYS A 110 -34.98 8.66 13.70
C LYS A 110 -36.01 9.20 12.68
N LYS A 111 -35.55 10.02 11.73
CA LYS A 111 -36.44 10.47 10.63
C LYS A 111 -36.76 9.32 9.69
N VAL A 112 -35.76 8.48 9.34
CA VAL A 112 -35.99 7.29 8.52
C VAL A 112 -37.00 6.34 9.19
N GLU A 113 -36.93 6.13 10.54
CA GLU A 113 -37.97 5.38 11.28
C GLU A 113 -39.38 5.97 11.09
N GLN A 114 -39.50 7.28 11.12
CA GLN A 114 -40.79 7.96 10.92
C GLN A 114 -41.31 7.72 9.50
N ASP A 115 -40.47 7.87 8.50
CA ASP A 115 -40.81 7.67 7.09
C ASP A 115 -41.23 6.22 6.80
N LEU A 116 -40.57 5.25 7.44
CA LEU A 116 -40.90 3.82 7.33
C LEU A 116 -42.09 3.39 8.19
N GLY A 117 -42.53 4.22 9.17
CA GLY A 117 -43.56 3.87 10.13
C GLY A 117 -43.25 2.70 11.05
N ARG A 118 -41.94 2.38 11.23
CA ARG A 118 -41.45 1.29 12.08
C ARG A 118 -40.07 1.62 12.66
N LYS A 119 -39.69 0.92 13.75
CA LYS A 119 -38.34 0.95 14.24
C LYS A 119 -37.37 0.27 13.27
N LEU A 120 -36.14 0.76 13.23
CA LEU A 120 -35.08 0.13 12.49
C LEU A 120 -34.62 -1.17 13.18
N THR A 121 -34.18 -2.13 12.39
CA THR A 121 -33.57 -3.35 12.91
C THR A 121 -32.11 -3.10 13.30
N ASP A 122 -31.55 -4.02 14.10
CA ASP A 122 -30.11 -4.05 14.41
C ASP A 122 -29.24 -4.12 13.14
N SER A 123 -29.66 -4.91 12.14
CA SER A 123 -29.00 -5.03 10.85
C SER A 123 -29.00 -3.72 10.04
N GLU A 124 -30.12 -2.98 10.07
CA GLU A 124 -30.25 -1.69 9.38
C GLU A 124 -29.39 -0.60 10.03
N VAL A 125 -29.42 -0.50 11.37
CA VAL A 125 -28.60 0.48 12.09
C VAL A 125 -27.11 0.17 11.96
N PHE A 126 -26.73 -1.10 12.14
CA PHE A 126 -25.35 -1.56 12.02
C PHE A 126 -24.85 -1.34 10.59
N GLY A 127 -25.60 -1.80 9.59
CA GLY A 127 -25.24 -1.65 8.19
C GLY A 127 -25.11 -0.18 7.77
N PHE A 128 -26.06 0.67 8.16
CA PHE A 128 -26.00 2.11 7.90
C PHE A 128 -24.72 2.74 8.48
N ALA A 129 -24.39 2.40 9.74
CA ALA A 129 -23.19 2.93 10.40
C ALA A 129 -21.90 2.54 9.67
N GLN A 130 -21.82 1.29 9.17
CA GLN A 130 -20.66 0.82 8.42
C GLN A 130 -20.53 1.50 7.06
N ILE A 131 -21.62 1.53 6.27
CA ILE A 131 -21.66 2.15 4.93
C ILE A 131 -21.36 3.65 5.00
N ASN A 132 -21.88 4.35 6.04
CA ASN A 132 -21.71 5.77 6.24
C ASN A 132 -20.56 6.13 7.20
N SER A 133 -19.63 5.21 7.47
CA SER A 133 -18.43 5.50 8.25
C SER A 133 -17.53 6.52 7.56
N GLU A 134 -16.65 7.18 8.30
CA GLU A 134 -15.62 8.06 7.71
C GLU A 134 -14.77 7.31 6.69
N HIS A 135 -14.44 6.05 7.01
CA HIS A 135 -13.65 5.18 6.16
C HIS A 135 -14.28 4.94 4.77
N CYS A 136 -15.63 4.77 4.71
CA CYS A 136 -16.32 4.49 3.45
C CYS A 136 -16.75 5.76 2.69
N ARG A 137 -17.07 6.85 3.40
CA ARG A 137 -17.68 8.04 2.80
C ARG A 137 -16.81 9.28 2.76
N HIS A 138 -15.61 9.26 3.36
CA HIS A 138 -14.70 10.40 3.34
C HIS A 138 -15.38 11.73 3.74
N LYS A 139 -16.16 11.67 4.83
CA LYS A 139 -17.04 12.80 5.26
C LYS A 139 -16.25 14.08 5.54
N ILE A 140 -15.06 13.94 6.15
CA ILE A 140 -14.15 15.08 6.42
C ILE A 140 -13.62 15.65 5.11
N PHE A 141 -13.20 14.83 4.16
CA PHE A 141 -12.75 15.28 2.84
C PHE A 141 -13.84 16.00 2.04
N GLY A 142 -15.08 15.55 2.16
CA GLY A 142 -16.27 16.23 1.60
C GLY A 142 -16.81 17.39 2.44
N GLY A 143 -16.28 17.58 3.65
CA GLY A 143 -16.76 18.53 4.64
C GLY A 143 -16.47 20.01 4.33
N THR A 144 -17.17 20.87 5.05
CA THR A 144 -16.96 22.33 5.02
C THR A 144 -16.00 22.72 6.14
N PHE A 145 -14.91 23.37 5.80
CA PHE A 145 -13.91 23.86 6.77
C PHE A 145 -14.18 25.30 7.13
N ILE A 146 -14.16 25.59 8.43
CA ILE A 146 -14.28 26.95 9.00
C ILE A 146 -13.01 27.19 9.81
N ILE A 147 -12.08 27.94 9.26
CA ILE A 147 -10.77 28.22 9.87
C ILE A 147 -10.73 29.68 10.27
N ASP A 148 -10.37 29.95 11.53
CA ASP A 148 -10.33 31.29 12.12
C ASP A 148 -11.67 32.04 11.98
N GLY A 149 -12.79 31.30 12.01
CA GLY A 149 -14.15 31.84 11.82
C GLY A 149 -14.53 32.14 10.38
N VAL A 150 -13.67 31.78 9.40
CA VAL A 150 -13.93 31.99 7.97
C VAL A 150 -14.22 30.65 7.32
N GLU A 151 -15.37 30.55 6.67
CA GLU A 151 -15.73 29.38 5.83
C GLU A 151 -14.85 29.37 4.59
N GLN A 152 -14.20 28.22 4.35
CA GLN A 152 -13.33 28.03 3.21
C GLN A 152 -14.13 27.73 1.93
N GLU A 153 -13.66 28.21 0.79
CA GLU A 153 -14.37 28.14 -0.50
C GLU A 153 -14.53 26.71 -1.03
N SER A 154 -13.57 25.83 -0.75
CA SER A 154 -13.55 24.46 -1.28
C SER A 154 -13.39 23.42 -0.18
N SER A 155 -14.07 22.28 -0.34
CA SER A 155 -13.73 21.10 0.44
C SER A 155 -12.38 20.51 0.00
N LEU A 156 -11.80 19.65 0.83
CA LEU A 156 -10.55 18.96 0.47
C LEU A 156 -10.72 18.15 -0.82
N PHE A 157 -11.86 17.49 -0.96
CA PHE A 157 -12.16 16.67 -2.13
C PHE A 157 -12.30 17.51 -3.41
N GLN A 158 -12.87 18.71 -3.33
CA GLN A 158 -12.93 19.63 -4.47
C GLN A 158 -11.54 20.08 -4.92
N MET A 159 -10.63 20.36 -3.97
CA MET A 159 -9.24 20.70 -4.28
C MET A 159 -8.50 19.56 -4.99
N ILE A 160 -8.68 18.32 -4.54
CA ILE A 160 -8.07 17.16 -5.21
C ILE A 160 -8.68 16.95 -6.61
N LYS A 161 -10.02 17.03 -6.75
CA LYS A 161 -10.68 16.92 -8.06
C LYS A 161 -10.23 18.00 -9.05
N LYS A 162 -9.92 19.20 -8.57
CA LYS A 162 -9.41 20.31 -9.38
C LYS A 162 -8.17 19.88 -10.18
N THR A 163 -7.26 19.12 -9.58
CA THR A 163 -6.03 18.66 -10.26
C THR A 163 -6.33 17.89 -11.54
N THR A 164 -7.34 16.99 -11.51
CA THR A 164 -7.74 16.20 -12.68
C THR A 164 -8.64 17.00 -13.64
N GLN A 165 -9.40 17.96 -13.13
CA GLN A 165 -10.22 18.84 -13.98
C GLN A 165 -9.36 19.79 -14.83
N GLU A 166 -8.29 20.33 -14.23
CA GLU A 166 -7.35 21.21 -14.92
C GLU A 166 -6.35 20.43 -15.80
N ASN A 167 -5.95 19.22 -15.36
CA ASN A 167 -4.98 18.38 -16.03
C ASN A 167 -5.55 16.97 -16.23
N PRO A 168 -6.52 16.78 -17.14
CA PRO A 168 -7.09 15.46 -17.37
C PRO A 168 -6.08 14.47 -17.96
N ASN A 169 -5.08 14.97 -18.70
CA ASN A 169 -4.01 14.21 -19.32
C ASN A 169 -4.57 12.91 -19.96
N LYS A 170 -4.11 11.73 -19.52
CA LYS A 170 -4.58 10.43 -20.03
C LYS A 170 -5.71 9.80 -19.22
N ILE A 171 -6.31 10.50 -18.26
CA ILE A 171 -7.36 9.92 -17.40
C ILE A 171 -8.63 9.60 -18.18
N ILE A 172 -9.09 8.36 -18.08
CA ILE A 172 -10.37 7.88 -18.62
C ILE A 172 -11.45 7.88 -17.52
N SER A 173 -11.09 7.44 -16.32
CA SER A 173 -12.01 7.36 -15.18
C SER A 173 -11.29 7.73 -13.89
N ALA A 174 -11.92 8.62 -13.10
CA ALA A 174 -11.46 9.02 -11.77
C ALA A 174 -12.67 9.28 -10.86
N TYR A 175 -12.55 8.99 -9.57
CA TYR A 175 -13.54 9.27 -8.49
C TYR A 175 -14.90 8.57 -8.62
N LYS A 176 -15.07 7.63 -9.52
CA LYS A 176 -16.32 6.92 -9.81
C LYS A 176 -16.23 5.41 -9.56
N ASP A 177 -15.06 4.93 -9.20
CA ASP A 177 -14.77 3.52 -9.03
C ASP A 177 -13.68 3.34 -7.98
N ASN A 178 -13.40 2.11 -7.58
CA ASN A 178 -12.35 1.76 -6.62
C ASN A 178 -10.95 2.18 -7.08
N VAL A 179 -10.73 2.31 -8.39
CA VAL A 179 -9.46 2.72 -9.00
C VAL A 179 -9.67 3.84 -10.01
N ALA A 180 -8.64 4.59 -10.28
CA ALA A 180 -8.57 5.45 -11.46
C ALA A 180 -7.96 4.68 -12.64
N PHE A 181 -8.44 4.98 -13.84
CA PHE A 181 -7.86 4.45 -15.08
C PHE A 181 -7.33 5.57 -15.95
N ALA A 182 -6.07 5.40 -16.38
CA ALA A 182 -5.44 6.19 -17.42
C ALA A 182 -5.30 5.36 -18.71
N GLU A 183 -5.29 6.02 -19.86
CA GLU A 183 -4.99 5.36 -21.14
C GLU A 183 -3.57 4.77 -21.10
N GLY A 184 -3.46 3.53 -21.54
CA GLY A 184 -2.20 2.81 -21.68
C GLY A 184 -1.87 2.49 -23.15
N PRO A 185 -0.70 1.91 -23.41
CA PRO A 185 -0.27 1.55 -24.75
C PRO A 185 -1.07 0.36 -25.30
N VAL A 186 -0.96 0.14 -26.62
CA VAL A 186 -1.36 -1.14 -27.21
C VAL A 186 -0.34 -2.20 -26.81
N VAL A 187 -0.82 -3.31 -26.25
CA VAL A 187 0.00 -4.42 -25.74
C VAL A 187 -0.54 -5.77 -26.23
N GLU A 188 0.30 -6.79 -26.19
CA GLU A 188 -0.10 -8.15 -26.58
C GLU A 188 -0.71 -8.89 -25.38
N GLN A 189 -1.93 -9.37 -25.54
CA GLN A 189 -2.54 -10.33 -24.64
C GLN A 189 -2.26 -11.76 -25.12
N PHE A 190 -1.84 -12.64 -24.23
CA PHE A 190 -1.62 -14.06 -24.49
C PHE A 190 -2.60 -14.87 -23.62
N ALA A 191 -3.70 -15.31 -24.24
CA ALA A 191 -4.79 -15.99 -23.54
C ALA A 191 -5.58 -16.90 -24.50
N PRO A 192 -6.34 -17.91 -24.01
CA PRO A 192 -7.26 -18.67 -24.83
C PRO A 192 -8.46 -17.79 -25.25
N ALA A 193 -9.14 -18.17 -26.33
CA ALA A 193 -10.33 -17.46 -26.81
C ALA A 193 -11.57 -17.75 -25.96
N ASP A 194 -11.68 -18.98 -25.44
CA ASP A 194 -12.79 -19.46 -24.59
C ASP A 194 -12.21 -20.10 -23.32
N HIS A 195 -12.49 -19.47 -22.18
CA HIS A 195 -12.01 -19.94 -20.89
C HIS A 195 -12.88 -21.01 -20.23
N SER A 196 -14.07 -21.31 -20.77
CA SER A 196 -14.98 -22.32 -20.22
C SER A 196 -14.63 -23.77 -20.60
N LYS A 197 -13.64 -23.96 -21.49
CA LYS A 197 -13.18 -25.26 -21.99
C LYS A 197 -11.70 -25.22 -22.35
N PRO A 198 -11.03 -26.38 -22.55
CA PRO A 198 -9.69 -26.42 -23.12
C PRO A 198 -9.65 -25.75 -24.52
N ASP A 199 -8.73 -24.79 -24.69
CA ASP A 199 -8.58 -24.03 -25.93
C ASP A 199 -7.12 -23.64 -26.16
N PHE A 200 -6.79 -23.22 -27.38
CA PHE A 200 -5.46 -22.76 -27.75
C PHE A 200 -5.24 -21.30 -27.31
N PHE A 201 -4.06 -21.01 -26.77
CA PHE A 201 -3.65 -19.64 -26.51
C PHE A 201 -3.44 -18.87 -27.81
N GLN A 202 -3.94 -17.67 -27.84
CA GLN A 202 -3.85 -16.72 -28.95
C GLN A 202 -3.11 -15.47 -28.50
N VAL A 203 -2.40 -14.83 -29.42
CA VAL A 203 -1.82 -13.50 -29.24
C VAL A 203 -2.76 -12.48 -29.89
N LYS A 204 -3.23 -11.52 -29.11
CA LYS A 204 -4.09 -10.43 -29.59
C LYS A 204 -3.53 -9.09 -29.11
N ASP A 205 -3.60 -8.07 -29.97
CA ASP A 205 -3.37 -6.69 -29.56
C ASP A 205 -4.59 -6.17 -28.80
N ILE A 206 -4.38 -5.61 -27.62
CA ILE A 206 -5.41 -4.93 -26.85
C ILE A 206 -5.02 -3.47 -26.61
N LYS A 207 -6.00 -2.58 -26.65
CA LYS A 207 -5.87 -1.23 -26.09
C LYS A 207 -5.95 -1.34 -24.58
N SER A 208 -4.86 -1.01 -23.91
CA SER A 208 -4.80 -1.15 -22.46
C SER A 208 -5.22 0.13 -21.73
N VAL A 209 -5.53 -0.02 -20.45
CA VAL A 209 -5.61 1.05 -19.46
C VAL A 209 -4.70 0.69 -18.30
N ILE A 210 -4.15 1.71 -17.65
CA ILE A 210 -3.30 1.60 -16.47
C ILE A 210 -4.12 1.97 -15.25
N SER A 211 -4.06 1.18 -14.18
CA SER A 211 -4.65 1.49 -12.89
C SER A 211 -3.59 1.73 -11.82
N LEU A 212 -3.85 2.72 -10.96
CA LEU A 212 -3.07 3.05 -9.78
C LEU A 212 -4.00 3.04 -8.57
N LYS A 213 -3.59 2.40 -7.49
CA LYS A 213 -4.30 2.37 -6.22
C LYS A 213 -3.34 2.24 -5.06
N ALA A 214 -3.66 2.90 -3.96
CA ALA A 214 -3.11 2.59 -2.65
C ALA A 214 -4.24 2.61 -1.62
N GLU A 215 -4.16 1.75 -0.61
CA GLU A 215 -5.15 1.57 0.44
C GLU A 215 -4.49 1.62 1.81
N THR A 216 -5.09 2.35 2.75
CA THR A 216 -4.62 2.45 4.13
C THR A 216 -5.18 1.33 4.99
N HIS A 217 -4.34 0.63 5.74
CA HIS A 217 -4.77 -0.42 6.67
C HIS A 217 -4.17 -0.25 8.07
N ASN A 218 -4.25 0.98 8.58
CA ASN A 218 -3.55 1.46 9.77
C ASN A 218 -4.08 0.85 11.06
N PHE A 219 -5.39 1.01 11.33
CA PHE A 219 -6.03 0.47 12.53
C PHE A 219 -5.87 -1.05 12.64
N PRO A 220 -6.23 -1.86 11.62
CA PRO A 220 -6.09 -3.31 11.74
C PRO A 220 -4.65 -3.76 11.97
N THR A 221 -3.68 -3.10 11.33
CA THR A 221 -2.25 -3.41 11.50
C THR A 221 -1.73 -3.03 12.88
N THR A 222 -2.26 -1.97 13.48
CA THR A 222 -1.92 -1.59 14.87
C THR A 222 -2.37 -2.68 15.85
N VAL A 223 -3.57 -3.23 15.67
CA VAL A 223 -4.22 -4.16 16.61
C VAL A 223 -3.71 -5.58 16.42
N GLU A 224 -3.72 -6.07 15.18
CA GLU A 224 -3.26 -7.41 14.79
C GLU A 224 -2.39 -7.30 13.52
N PRO A 225 -1.09 -7.08 13.68
CA PRO A 225 -0.21 -6.66 12.58
C PRO A 225 -0.16 -7.64 11.40
N PHE A 226 -0.13 -8.95 11.64
CA PHE A 226 -0.05 -9.94 10.56
C PHE A 226 -1.32 -9.93 9.70
N ASN A 227 -2.49 -10.13 10.32
CA ASN A 227 -3.75 -10.15 9.58
C ASN A 227 -4.11 -8.76 9.05
N GLY A 228 -3.85 -7.70 9.79
CA GLY A 228 -4.08 -6.33 9.36
C GLY A 228 -3.33 -5.99 8.07
N ALA A 229 -2.03 -6.22 8.02
CA ALA A 229 -1.23 -5.95 6.83
C ALA A 229 -1.52 -6.92 5.67
N SER A 230 -1.79 -8.18 5.98
CA SER A 230 -2.19 -9.20 5.01
C SER A 230 -3.47 -8.80 4.27
N THR A 231 -4.49 -8.40 5.00
CA THR A 231 -5.77 -7.97 4.42
C THR A 231 -5.68 -6.59 3.78
N GLY A 232 -4.77 -5.72 4.21
CA GLY A 232 -4.44 -4.48 3.52
C GLY A 232 -3.89 -4.72 2.11
N THR A 233 -2.93 -5.63 1.99
CA THR A 233 -2.41 -6.07 0.68
C THR A 233 -3.53 -6.72 -0.16
N GLY A 234 -4.37 -7.56 0.45
CA GLY A 234 -5.53 -8.14 -0.22
C GLY A 234 -6.53 -7.09 -0.70
N GLY A 235 -6.76 -6.02 0.07
CA GLY A 235 -7.68 -4.92 -0.24
C GLY A 235 -7.28 -4.16 -1.50
N GLU A 236 -6.05 -3.70 -1.56
CA GLU A 236 -5.56 -2.95 -2.73
C GLU A 236 -5.55 -3.80 -4.01
N ILE A 237 -5.28 -5.12 -3.89
CA ILE A 237 -5.38 -6.07 -4.99
C ILE A 237 -6.83 -6.18 -5.47
N ARG A 238 -7.81 -6.31 -4.54
CA ARG A 238 -9.23 -6.42 -4.89
C ARG A 238 -9.75 -5.15 -5.55
N ASP A 239 -9.36 -3.98 -5.08
CA ASP A 239 -9.73 -2.72 -5.71
C ASP A 239 -9.31 -2.69 -7.18
N ARG A 240 -8.06 -3.12 -7.46
CA ARG A 240 -7.60 -3.20 -8.85
C ARG A 240 -8.26 -4.31 -9.65
N MET A 241 -8.67 -5.41 -9.02
CA MET A 241 -9.48 -6.44 -9.67
C MET A 241 -10.90 -5.93 -9.99
N GLY A 242 -11.47 -5.13 -9.08
CA GLY A 242 -12.84 -4.62 -9.14
C GLY A 242 -13.03 -3.38 -10.00
N GLY A 243 -11.99 -2.86 -10.65
CA GLY A 243 -12.11 -1.70 -11.51
C GLY A 243 -12.89 -1.98 -12.80
N GLY A 244 -13.84 -1.11 -13.13
CA GLY A 244 -14.69 -1.24 -14.34
C GLY A 244 -15.52 -2.50 -14.34
N LYS A 245 -15.26 -3.37 -15.34
CA LYS A 245 -15.83 -4.73 -15.47
C LYS A 245 -14.82 -5.82 -15.12
N GLY A 246 -13.71 -5.43 -14.50
CA GLY A 246 -12.59 -6.25 -14.12
C GLY A 246 -11.28 -5.81 -14.77
N SER A 247 -10.19 -5.95 -14.00
CA SER A 247 -8.83 -5.62 -14.42
C SER A 247 -7.79 -6.48 -13.70
N TRP A 248 -6.49 -6.25 -13.97
CA TRP A 248 -5.40 -7.06 -13.42
C TRP A 248 -4.49 -6.26 -12.50
N PRO A 249 -4.28 -6.66 -11.24
CA PRO A 249 -3.11 -6.25 -10.47
C PRO A 249 -1.83 -6.90 -11.04
N ILE A 250 -0.75 -6.13 -11.22
CA ILE A 250 0.50 -6.64 -11.82
C ILE A 250 1.73 -6.43 -10.94
N ALA A 251 1.76 -5.41 -10.11
CA ALA A 251 2.84 -5.20 -9.15
C ALA A 251 2.35 -4.42 -7.94
N GLY A 252 2.91 -4.71 -6.77
CA GLY A 252 2.56 -4.09 -5.50
C GLY A 252 3.63 -3.19 -4.93
N THR A 253 3.21 -2.34 -3.99
CA THR A 253 4.04 -1.47 -3.16
C THR A 253 3.62 -1.58 -1.70
N ALA A 254 4.51 -1.28 -0.74
CA ALA A 254 4.16 -1.25 0.67
C ALA A 254 4.94 -0.19 1.44
N VAL A 255 4.27 0.50 2.37
CA VAL A 255 4.90 1.45 3.29
C VAL A 255 4.53 1.09 4.72
N TYR A 256 5.54 1.10 5.60
CA TYR A 256 5.36 0.86 7.04
C TYR A 256 5.95 2.04 7.81
N MET A 257 5.13 2.62 8.71
CA MET A 257 5.61 3.64 9.64
C MET A 257 5.21 3.28 11.06
N THR A 258 6.18 3.24 11.97
CA THR A 258 5.98 2.91 13.39
C THR A 258 6.75 3.88 14.28
N SER A 259 6.42 3.88 15.57
CA SER A 259 7.30 4.41 16.61
C SER A 259 8.63 3.63 16.63
N TYR A 260 9.64 4.11 17.36
CA TYR A 260 10.97 3.50 17.35
C TYR A 260 10.96 2.04 17.80
N PRO A 261 11.62 1.12 17.06
CA PRO A 261 11.60 -0.31 17.35
C PRO A 261 12.49 -0.73 18.52
N ARG A 262 13.48 0.09 18.89
CA ARG A 262 14.41 -0.15 20.01
C ARG A 262 15.05 -1.53 19.94
N THR A 263 15.65 -1.81 18.80
CA THR A 263 16.23 -3.12 18.47
C THR A 263 17.58 -3.37 19.12
N ASP A 264 18.30 -2.33 19.52
CA ASP A 264 19.63 -2.40 20.13
C ASP A 264 19.88 -1.23 21.08
N GLU A 265 20.80 -1.42 22.06
CA GLU A 265 21.28 -0.36 22.94
C GLU A 265 22.29 0.54 22.20
N GLY A 266 22.31 1.84 22.50
CA GLY A 266 23.26 2.79 21.92
C GLY A 266 22.78 3.50 20.65
N ARG A 267 21.50 3.36 20.30
CA ARG A 267 20.83 4.20 19.31
C ARG A 267 20.24 5.42 20.03
N GLU A 268 21.02 6.48 20.14
CA GLU A 268 20.72 7.61 21.02
C GLU A 268 19.36 8.28 20.75
N TRP A 269 18.94 8.36 19.49
CA TRP A 269 17.65 8.92 19.11
C TRP A 269 16.45 8.11 19.64
N GLU A 270 16.61 6.82 19.90
CA GLU A 270 15.59 5.95 20.47
C GLU A 270 15.45 6.10 22.01
N GLU A 271 16.45 6.67 22.66
CA GLU A 271 16.49 6.84 24.11
C GLU A 271 15.90 8.17 24.59
N ILE A 272 15.62 9.10 23.66
CA ILE A 272 15.07 10.44 23.96
C ILE A 272 13.73 10.36 24.67
N LEU A 273 12.91 9.37 24.35
CA LEU A 273 11.62 9.14 24.97
C LEU A 273 11.59 7.83 25.76
N PRO A 274 10.94 7.81 26.94
CA PRO A 274 10.80 6.57 27.69
C PRO A 274 9.97 5.55 26.92
N VAL A 275 10.28 4.28 27.09
CA VAL A 275 9.50 3.18 26.53
C VAL A 275 8.09 3.20 27.15
N ARG A 276 7.06 3.24 26.31
CA ARG A 276 5.67 3.18 26.72
C ARG A 276 5.21 1.74 27.01
N LYS A 277 4.18 1.61 27.81
CA LYS A 277 3.46 0.34 27.94
C LYS A 277 2.50 0.23 26.75
N TRP A 278 2.95 -0.45 25.70
CA TRP A 278 2.22 -0.60 24.45
C TRP A 278 0.82 -1.20 24.67
N LEU A 279 -0.16 -0.69 23.95
CA LEU A 279 -1.55 -1.13 24.08
C LEU A 279 -1.73 -2.59 23.56
N TYR A 280 -1.09 -2.92 22.45
CA TYR A 280 -1.15 -4.24 21.81
C TYR A 280 0.24 -4.85 21.68
N GLN A 281 1.03 -4.43 20.71
CA GLN A 281 2.36 -4.97 20.41
C GLN A 281 3.41 -3.85 20.32
N THR A 282 4.69 -4.22 20.45
CA THR A 282 5.78 -3.27 20.32
C THR A 282 5.97 -2.86 18.85
N PRO A 283 6.54 -1.69 18.55
CA PRO A 283 6.87 -1.28 17.20
C PRO A 283 7.72 -2.30 16.44
N GLU A 284 8.70 -2.92 17.09
CA GLU A 284 9.50 -4.01 16.52
C GLU A 284 8.62 -5.20 16.10
N GLN A 285 7.75 -5.66 16.99
CA GLN A 285 6.83 -6.78 16.70
C GLN A 285 5.88 -6.43 15.55
N ILE A 286 5.40 -5.18 15.52
CA ILE A 286 4.51 -4.71 14.45
C ILE A 286 5.24 -4.71 13.12
N LEU A 287 6.45 -4.13 13.02
CA LEU A 287 7.23 -4.12 11.78
C LEU A 287 7.45 -5.53 11.23
N ILE A 288 7.85 -6.47 12.09
CA ILE A 288 8.10 -7.86 11.67
C ILE A 288 6.80 -8.55 11.24
N LYS A 289 5.76 -8.51 12.07
CA LYS A 289 4.51 -9.24 11.81
C LYS A 289 3.72 -8.64 10.64
N ALA A 290 3.65 -7.30 10.56
CA ALA A 290 2.97 -6.63 9.45
C ALA A 290 3.63 -6.93 8.10
N SER A 291 4.96 -6.80 8.04
CA SER A 291 5.68 -7.13 6.81
C SER A 291 5.64 -8.62 6.46
N ASN A 292 5.57 -9.52 7.47
CA ASN A 292 5.33 -10.93 7.23
C ASN A 292 3.92 -11.18 6.65
N GLY A 293 2.89 -10.54 7.20
CA GLY A 293 1.52 -10.68 6.73
C GLY A 293 1.32 -10.18 5.30
N ALA A 294 1.83 -8.98 4.99
CA ALA A 294 1.77 -8.44 3.64
C ALA A 294 2.55 -9.28 2.63
N SER A 295 3.74 -9.77 3.00
CA SER A 295 4.56 -10.64 2.17
C SER A 295 3.90 -12.00 1.93
N ASP A 296 3.34 -12.60 2.98
CA ASP A 296 2.63 -13.88 2.89
C ASP A 296 1.46 -13.80 1.89
N PHE A 297 0.66 -12.71 1.98
CA PHE A 297 -0.45 -12.51 1.06
C PHE A 297 0.02 -12.29 -0.38
N GLY A 298 0.95 -11.37 -0.60
CA GLY A 298 1.49 -11.04 -1.93
C GLY A 298 2.14 -12.25 -2.59
N ASN A 299 2.98 -13.01 -1.85
CA ASN A 299 3.67 -14.20 -2.35
C ASN A 299 2.66 -15.31 -2.73
N LYS A 300 1.65 -15.59 -1.89
CA LYS A 300 0.60 -16.58 -2.18
C LYS A 300 -0.29 -16.17 -3.35
N PHE A 301 -0.59 -14.89 -3.47
CA PHE A 301 -1.36 -14.36 -4.60
C PHE A 301 -0.54 -14.37 -5.90
N GLY A 302 0.77 -14.20 -5.82
CA GLY A 302 1.68 -14.10 -6.96
C GLY A 302 1.79 -12.67 -7.51
N GLN A 303 1.74 -11.66 -6.62
CA GLN A 303 2.00 -10.26 -6.96
C GLN A 303 3.44 -9.90 -6.58
N PRO A 304 4.29 -9.45 -7.53
CA PRO A 304 5.62 -8.97 -7.17
C PRO A 304 5.53 -7.65 -6.44
N LEU A 305 6.24 -7.54 -5.31
CA LEU A 305 6.38 -6.29 -4.58
C LEU A 305 7.69 -5.61 -5.01
N ILE A 306 7.58 -4.49 -5.72
CA ILE A 306 8.70 -3.88 -6.45
C ILE A 306 9.17 -2.53 -5.93
N CYS A 307 8.42 -1.91 -5.02
CA CYS A 307 8.75 -0.63 -4.42
C CYS A 307 8.16 -0.54 -3.01
N GLY A 308 8.76 0.23 -2.12
CA GLY A 308 8.26 0.42 -0.76
C GLY A 308 9.10 1.39 0.05
N SER A 309 8.65 1.66 1.28
CA SER A 309 9.36 2.53 2.22
C SER A 309 9.13 2.11 3.67
N VAL A 310 10.04 2.50 4.55
CA VAL A 310 9.94 2.34 6.00
C VAL A 310 10.33 3.65 6.68
N LEU A 311 9.57 4.06 7.68
CA LEU A 311 9.91 5.17 8.54
C LEU A 311 9.63 4.79 10.00
N THR A 312 10.55 5.13 10.89
CA THR A 312 10.31 5.12 12.34
C THR A 312 10.49 6.51 12.89
N PHE A 313 9.59 6.93 13.77
CA PHE A 313 9.65 8.28 14.31
C PHE A 313 8.95 8.41 15.66
N GLU A 314 9.59 9.10 16.58
CA GLU A 314 9.03 9.61 17.82
C GLU A 314 9.61 10.99 18.12
N HIS A 315 8.82 11.87 18.72
CA HIS A 315 9.25 13.19 19.13
C HIS A 315 8.39 13.75 20.25
N THR A 316 8.94 14.60 21.09
CA THR A 316 8.18 15.34 22.10
C THR A 316 8.57 16.82 22.05
N GLU A 317 7.63 17.63 21.66
CA GLU A 317 7.76 19.08 21.63
C GLU A 317 6.35 19.72 21.63
N ASN A 318 6.25 21.02 21.91
CA ASN A 318 4.96 21.73 21.99
C ASN A 318 3.95 21.11 22.98
N LYS A 319 4.43 20.42 24.02
CA LYS A 319 3.65 19.68 25.03
C LYS A 319 2.88 18.48 24.48
N GLU A 320 3.21 18.05 23.28
CA GLU A 320 2.62 16.87 22.64
C GLU A 320 3.65 15.75 22.49
N VAL A 321 3.17 14.54 22.44
CA VAL A 321 3.94 13.33 22.14
C VAL A 321 3.55 12.86 20.75
N TYR A 322 4.50 12.89 19.84
CA TYR A 322 4.35 12.42 18.47
C TYR A 322 4.96 11.04 18.30
N GLY A 323 4.31 10.21 17.51
CA GLY A 323 4.81 8.89 17.15
C GLY A 323 3.76 8.10 16.38
N TYR A 324 4.20 7.05 15.71
CA TYR A 324 3.29 6.16 14.99
C TYR A 324 2.90 4.95 15.85
N ASP A 325 2.32 5.22 17.04
CA ASP A 325 1.76 4.17 17.90
C ASP A 325 0.48 3.59 17.26
N LYS A 326 -0.38 4.42 16.65
CA LYS A 326 -1.29 4.02 15.59
C LYS A 326 -0.48 4.04 14.30
N VAL A 327 -0.08 2.86 13.86
CA VAL A 327 0.88 2.71 12.78
C VAL A 327 0.30 3.08 11.42
N ILE A 328 1.17 3.39 10.46
CA ILE A 328 0.79 3.44 9.06
C ILE A 328 1.19 2.12 8.39
N MET A 329 0.23 1.48 7.77
CA MET A 329 0.43 0.44 6.76
C MET A 329 -0.33 0.88 5.51
N LEU A 330 0.42 1.21 4.46
CA LEU A 330 -0.11 1.53 3.15
C LEU A 330 0.30 0.42 2.18
N ALA A 331 -0.67 -0.28 1.63
CA ALA A 331 -0.47 -1.21 0.53
C ALA A 331 -0.97 -0.56 -0.75
N GLY A 332 -0.23 -0.72 -1.82
CA GLY A 332 -0.58 -0.13 -3.10
C GLY A 332 -0.02 -0.90 -4.28
N GLY A 333 -0.18 -0.36 -5.45
CA GLY A 333 0.42 -0.93 -6.64
C GLY A 333 -0.19 -0.44 -7.93
N VAL A 334 0.28 -1.04 -9.00
CA VAL A 334 -0.13 -0.76 -10.36
C VAL A 334 -0.79 -1.98 -10.99
N GLY A 335 -1.74 -1.73 -11.88
CA GLY A 335 -2.44 -2.75 -12.63
C GLY A 335 -2.74 -2.28 -14.05
N TYR A 336 -3.34 -3.15 -14.84
CA TYR A 336 -3.82 -2.80 -16.17
C TYR A 336 -5.10 -3.56 -16.51
N GLY A 337 -5.81 -3.09 -17.52
CA GLY A 337 -7.00 -3.74 -18.06
C GLY A 337 -7.16 -3.42 -19.53
N THR A 338 -8.28 -3.82 -20.10
CA THR A 338 -8.67 -3.43 -21.44
C THR A 338 -9.45 -2.11 -21.39
N GLN A 339 -9.23 -1.21 -22.34
CA GLN A 339 -10.00 0.01 -22.47
C GLN A 339 -11.52 -0.27 -22.64
N ARG A 340 -11.87 -1.40 -23.24
CA ARG A 340 -13.25 -1.89 -23.38
C ARG A 340 -13.96 -2.05 -22.03
N ASP A 341 -13.23 -2.52 -21.01
CA ASP A 341 -13.79 -2.93 -19.72
C ASP A 341 -13.53 -1.94 -18.58
N CYS A 342 -12.90 -0.79 -18.85
CA CYS A 342 -12.50 0.17 -17.80
C CYS A 342 -13.66 0.99 -17.21
N LEU A 343 -14.86 0.89 -17.76
CA LEU A 343 -16.07 1.54 -17.24
C LEU A 343 -17.11 0.49 -16.88
N LYS A 344 -17.79 0.68 -15.76
CA LYS A 344 -18.92 -0.16 -15.35
C LYS A 344 -20.09 -0.01 -16.34
N GLY A 345 -20.82 -1.08 -16.57
CA GLY A 345 -22.09 -1.05 -17.29
C GLY A 345 -23.23 -0.56 -16.39
N THR A 346 -24.36 -0.23 -17.02
CA THR A 346 -25.56 0.18 -16.29
C THR A 346 -26.35 -1.05 -15.83
N PRO A 347 -26.70 -1.18 -14.55
CA PRO A 347 -27.55 -2.24 -14.04
C PRO A 347 -28.96 -2.15 -14.63
N GLU A 348 -29.53 -3.30 -15.00
CA GLU A 348 -30.92 -3.43 -15.45
C GLU A 348 -31.68 -4.41 -14.55
N ALA A 349 -32.98 -4.21 -14.37
CA ALA A 349 -33.81 -5.13 -13.59
C ALA A 349 -33.69 -6.57 -14.13
N GLY A 350 -33.50 -7.55 -13.24
CA GLY A 350 -33.32 -8.96 -13.59
C GLY A 350 -31.87 -9.39 -13.79
N ASN A 351 -30.86 -8.47 -13.72
CA ASN A 351 -29.48 -8.90 -13.66
C ASN A 351 -29.24 -9.70 -12.38
N LYS A 352 -28.43 -10.75 -12.45
CA LYS A 352 -28.16 -11.62 -11.30
C LYS A 352 -27.01 -11.03 -10.48
N VAL A 353 -27.21 -10.99 -9.17
CA VAL A 353 -26.19 -10.65 -8.18
C VAL A 353 -25.43 -11.92 -7.85
N VAL A 354 -24.14 -11.91 -8.12
CA VAL A 354 -23.24 -13.06 -7.94
C VAL A 354 -22.16 -12.72 -6.93
N VAL A 355 -21.87 -13.64 -6.02
CA VAL A 355 -20.71 -13.57 -5.12
C VAL A 355 -19.75 -14.70 -5.49
N ILE A 356 -18.47 -14.37 -5.67
CA ILE A 356 -17.39 -15.32 -5.89
C ILE A 356 -16.41 -15.20 -4.72
N GLY A 357 -16.07 -16.34 -4.10
CA GLY A 357 -15.10 -16.39 -3.00
C GLY A 357 -15.59 -17.16 -1.80
N GLY A 358 -14.90 -16.98 -0.66
CA GLY A 358 -15.05 -17.80 0.53
C GLY A 358 -16.22 -17.48 1.46
N ASP A 359 -16.30 -18.25 2.51
CA ASP A 359 -17.41 -18.24 3.49
C ASP A 359 -17.26 -17.12 4.53
N ASN A 360 -18.38 -16.74 5.15
CA ASN A 360 -18.41 -15.85 6.32
C ASN A 360 -18.05 -16.55 7.61
N TYR A 361 -17.29 -15.86 8.45
CA TYR A 361 -16.97 -16.29 9.83
C TYR A 361 -17.15 -15.11 10.81
N ARG A 362 -17.07 -15.39 12.13
CA ARG A 362 -17.21 -14.38 13.18
C ARG A 362 -15.91 -13.58 13.38
N ILE A 363 -15.52 -12.83 12.38
CA ILE A 363 -14.30 -12.03 12.31
C ILE A 363 -14.49 -10.94 11.27
N GLY A 364 -13.87 -9.76 11.43
CA GLY A 364 -14.07 -8.63 10.52
C GLY A 364 -15.44 -7.98 10.69
N LEU A 365 -15.84 -7.68 11.93
CA LEU A 365 -17.13 -7.08 12.25
C LEU A 365 -16.94 -5.64 12.75
N GLY A 366 -17.51 -4.68 12.04
CA GLY A 366 -17.52 -3.29 12.47
C GLY A 366 -16.24 -2.50 12.13
N GLY A 367 -15.38 -3.00 11.24
CA GLY A 367 -14.10 -2.39 10.90
C GLY A 367 -14.22 -0.95 10.38
N GLY A 368 -15.20 -0.66 9.57
CA GLY A 368 -15.47 0.69 9.04
C GLY A 368 -15.72 1.74 10.12
N SER A 369 -16.53 1.43 11.10
CA SER A 369 -16.82 2.32 12.25
C SER A 369 -15.64 2.43 13.21
N VAL A 370 -15.03 1.31 13.59
CA VAL A 370 -13.95 1.29 14.59
C VAL A 370 -12.67 1.94 14.07
N SER A 371 -12.34 1.78 12.79
CA SER A 371 -11.18 2.44 12.16
C SER A 371 -11.36 3.97 12.02
N SER A 372 -12.59 4.45 12.06
CA SER A 372 -12.94 5.88 11.94
C SER A 372 -12.71 6.69 13.21
N VAL A 373 -12.32 6.07 14.30
CA VAL A 373 -12.04 6.73 15.59
C VAL A 373 -10.62 6.42 16.06
N ASP A 374 -10.20 7.14 17.13
CA ASP A 374 -8.89 6.92 17.75
C ASP A 374 -8.78 5.48 18.28
N THR A 375 -7.64 4.84 18.05
CA THR A 375 -7.38 3.50 18.59
C THR A 375 -7.27 3.53 20.12
N GLY A 376 -7.86 2.56 20.80
CA GLY A 376 -7.99 2.51 22.24
C GLY A 376 -9.24 3.22 22.79
N ARG A 377 -10.14 3.68 21.91
CA ARG A 377 -11.43 4.27 22.33
C ARG A 377 -12.41 3.20 22.80
N TYR A 378 -12.47 2.06 22.12
CA TYR A 378 -13.34 0.94 22.46
C TYR A 378 -12.60 -0.15 23.25
N SER A 379 -13.35 -1.12 23.75
CA SER A 379 -12.74 -2.27 24.42
C SER A 379 -11.90 -3.09 23.43
N SER A 380 -10.83 -3.73 23.93
CA SER A 380 -9.97 -4.58 23.11
C SER A 380 -10.74 -5.69 22.37
N GLY A 381 -11.87 -6.16 22.93
CA GLY A 381 -12.71 -7.16 22.28
C GLY A 381 -13.40 -6.64 21.02
N ILE A 382 -13.90 -5.39 21.03
CA ILE A 382 -14.50 -4.74 19.85
C ILE A 382 -13.43 -4.49 18.80
N GLU A 383 -12.30 -3.93 19.22
CA GLU A 383 -11.21 -3.59 18.30
C GLU A 383 -10.59 -4.84 17.63
N LEU A 384 -10.40 -5.93 18.37
CA LEU A 384 -9.94 -7.21 17.82
C LEU A 384 -10.95 -7.84 16.84
N ASN A 385 -12.25 -7.81 17.16
CA ASN A 385 -13.27 -8.36 16.26
C ASN A 385 -13.39 -7.61 14.92
N ALA A 386 -12.96 -6.36 14.87
CA ALA A 386 -12.97 -5.53 13.67
C ALA A 386 -11.88 -5.89 12.67
N VAL A 387 -10.82 -6.60 13.07
CA VAL A 387 -9.75 -7.04 12.17
C VAL A 387 -10.18 -8.27 11.38
N GLN A 388 -9.90 -8.29 10.07
CA GLN A 388 -10.28 -9.34 9.15
C GLN A 388 -9.28 -10.50 9.17
N ARG A 389 -9.61 -11.61 8.51
CA ARG A 389 -8.70 -12.72 8.23
C ARG A 389 -8.15 -12.63 6.80
N ALA A 390 -6.98 -13.19 6.59
CA ALA A 390 -6.36 -13.32 5.29
C ALA A 390 -6.66 -14.70 4.65
N ASN A 391 -7.01 -14.71 3.38
CA ASN A 391 -7.11 -15.92 2.55
C ASN A 391 -6.68 -15.62 1.11
N ALA A 392 -5.37 -15.50 0.91
CA ALA A 392 -4.78 -15.14 -0.37
C ALA A 392 -5.06 -16.15 -1.48
N GLU A 393 -5.14 -17.44 -1.15
CA GLU A 393 -5.46 -18.49 -2.12
C GLU A 393 -6.88 -18.33 -2.68
N MET A 394 -7.87 -18.14 -1.81
CA MET A 394 -9.25 -17.91 -2.24
C MET A 394 -9.37 -16.66 -3.09
N GLN A 395 -8.69 -15.58 -2.71
CA GLN A 395 -8.65 -14.37 -3.53
C GLN A 395 -7.99 -14.61 -4.90
N LYS A 396 -6.94 -15.45 -4.96
CA LYS A 396 -6.33 -15.83 -6.24
C LYS A 396 -7.28 -16.60 -7.13
N ARG A 397 -8.06 -17.55 -6.58
CA ARG A 397 -9.10 -18.30 -7.31
C ARG A 397 -10.15 -17.34 -7.88
N ALA A 398 -10.65 -16.40 -7.09
CA ALA A 398 -11.58 -15.35 -7.54
C ALA A 398 -10.95 -14.46 -8.64
N ASN A 399 -9.70 -14.05 -8.46
CA ASN A 399 -8.96 -13.29 -9.46
C ASN A 399 -8.85 -14.02 -10.80
N ASN A 400 -8.60 -15.33 -10.78
CA ASN A 400 -8.48 -16.11 -12.01
C ASN A 400 -9.79 -16.14 -12.78
N VAL A 401 -10.95 -16.16 -12.08
CA VAL A 401 -12.27 -16.04 -12.75
C VAL A 401 -12.43 -14.67 -13.38
N VAL A 402 -12.19 -13.58 -12.63
CA VAL A 402 -12.31 -12.21 -13.14
C VAL A 402 -11.39 -12.01 -14.35
N ARG A 403 -10.14 -12.46 -14.24
CA ARG A 403 -9.17 -12.37 -15.33
C ARG A 403 -9.63 -13.11 -16.56
N ALA A 404 -10.14 -14.34 -16.41
CA ALA A 404 -10.66 -15.13 -17.54
C ALA A 404 -11.76 -14.38 -18.29
N LEU A 405 -12.72 -13.77 -17.56
CA LEU A 405 -13.81 -12.99 -18.15
C LEU A 405 -13.31 -11.75 -18.92
N CYS A 406 -12.29 -11.07 -18.39
CA CYS A 406 -11.67 -9.91 -19.04
C CYS A 406 -10.85 -10.29 -20.30
N GLU A 407 -10.25 -11.48 -20.33
CA GLU A 407 -9.43 -11.98 -21.44
C GLU A 407 -10.28 -12.45 -22.64
N GLU A 408 -11.56 -12.79 -22.44
CA GLU A 408 -12.48 -13.18 -23.51
C GLU A 408 -12.84 -12.00 -24.42
N GLU A 409 -13.32 -12.31 -25.62
CA GLU A 409 -13.72 -11.30 -26.61
C GLU A 409 -14.92 -10.47 -26.12
N VAL A 410 -15.85 -11.10 -25.41
CA VAL A 410 -17.00 -10.45 -24.79
C VAL A 410 -16.98 -10.70 -23.29
N ASN A 411 -16.77 -9.65 -22.50
CA ASN A 411 -16.86 -9.74 -21.05
C ASN A 411 -18.34 -9.69 -20.62
N PRO A 412 -18.88 -10.74 -19.99
CA PRO A 412 -20.29 -10.78 -19.57
C PRO A 412 -20.60 -9.98 -18.30
N VAL A 413 -19.60 -9.43 -17.66
CA VAL A 413 -19.76 -8.63 -16.44
C VAL A 413 -20.40 -7.28 -16.75
N VAL A 414 -21.49 -6.94 -16.06
CA VAL A 414 -22.12 -5.62 -16.12
C VAL A 414 -21.38 -4.66 -15.19
N SER A 415 -21.18 -5.09 -13.94
CA SER A 415 -20.44 -4.35 -12.92
C SER A 415 -19.79 -5.31 -11.95
N ILE A 416 -18.70 -4.90 -11.33
CA ILE A 416 -17.97 -5.67 -10.32
C ILE A 416 -17.56 -4.75 -9.17
N HIS A 417 -17.56 -5.29 -7.95
CA HIS A 417 -17.12 -4.60 -6.75
C HIS A 417 -16.44 -5.56 -5.78
N ASP A 418 -15.47 -5.10 -5.00
CA ASP A 418 -14.83 -5.89 -3.96
C ASP A 418 -15.68 -5.96 -2.68
N HIS A 419 -15.46 -6.98 -1.86
CA HIS A 419 -15.96 -7.05 -0.49
C HIS A 419 -14.90 -6.47 0.44
N GLY A 420 -14.93 -5.16 0.61
CA GLY A 420 -14.10 -4.45 1.59
C GLY A 420 -14.83 -4.24 2.91
N SER A 421 -14.72 -3.03 3.45
CA SER A 421 -15.43 -2.58 4.66
C SER A 421 -16.93 -2.80 4.55
N ALA A 422 -17.55 -3.19 5.65
CA ALA A 422 -18.98 -3.53 5.74
C ALA A 422 -19.47 -4.75 4.94
N GLY A 423 -18.59 -5.51 4.32
CA GLY A 423 -18.92 -6.82 3.73
C GLY A 423 -20.01 -6.78 2.65
N HIS A 424 -20.99 -7.69 2.75
CA HIS A 424 -22.06 -7.81 1.76
C HIS A 424 -22.92 -6.54 1.64
N VAL A 425 -23.20 -5.87 2.78
CA VAL A 425 -24.08 -4.71 2.74
C VAL A 425 -23.51 -3.55 1.93
N ASN A 426 -22.20 -3.32 1.99
CA ASN A 426 -21.55 -2.29 1.16
C ASN A 426 -21.40 -2.74 -0.28
N CYS A 427 -20.68 -3.84 -0.51
CA CYS A 427 -20.39 -4.34 -1.84
C CYS A 427 -21.65 -4.52 -2.71
N LEU A 428 -22.66 -5.22 -2.18
CA LEU A 428 -23.84 -5.55 -2.97
C LEU A 428 -24.79 -4.35 -3.15
N SER A 429 -24.84 -3.42 -2.18
CA SER A 429 -25.64 -2.21 -2.35
C SER A 429 -25.04 -1.25 -3.39
N GLU A 430 -23.71 -1.11 -3.44
CA GLU A 430 -23.04 -0.30 -4.47
C GLU A 430 -23.22 -0.88 -5.87
N LEU A 431 -23.21 -2.22 -6.00
CA LEU A 431 -23.49 -2.87 -7.28
C LEU A 431 -24.89 -2.55 -7.84
N VAL A 432 -25.89 -2.36 -6.97
CA VAL A 432 -27.28 -2.17 -7.35
C VAL A 432 -27.79 -0.75 -7.11
N GLU A 433 -26.93 0.20 -6.78
CA GLU A 433 -27.28 1.56 -6.36
C GLU A 433 -28.21 2.25 -7.36
N GLU A 434 -28.00 2.11 -8.66
CA GLU A 434 -28.80 2.73 -9.69
C GLU A 434 -30.16 2.04 -9.93
N CYS A 435 -30.38 0.85 -9.39
CA CYS A 435 -31.53 0.00 -9.77
C CYS A 435 -32.31 -0.57 -8.56
N GLY A 436 -31.63 -0.81 -7.45
CA GLY A 436 -32.18 -1.58 -6.34
C GLY A 436 -31.93 -3.09 -6.51
N GLY A 437 -32.04 -3.85 -5.43
CA GLY A 437 -31.79 -5.30 -5.45
C GLY A 437 -32.34 -6.04 -4.26
N LEU A 438 -32.63 -7.32 -4.47
CA LEU A 438 -33.10 -8.27 -3.45
C LEU A 438 -32.10 -9.42 -3.33
N ILE A 439 -31.56 -9.59 -2.12
CA ILE A 439 -30.59 -10.63 -1.78
C ILE A 439 -31.25 -11.73 -0.94
N ASP A 440 -31.16 -12.95 -1.41
CA ASP A 440 -31.60 -14.15 -0.69
C ASP A 440 -30.50 -14.62 0.26
N MET A 441 -30.66 -14.39 1.55
CA MET A 441 -29.68 -14.74 2.58
C MET A 441 -29.40 -16.23 2.67
N SER A 442 -30.33 -17.09 2.26
CA SER A 442 -30.15 -18.54 2.27
C SER A 442 -29.11 -19.04 1.24
N LYS A 443 -28.77 -18.18 0.27
CA LYS A 443 -27.78 -18.45 -0.78
C LYS A 443 -26.42 -17.80 -0.51
N LEU A 444 -26.28 -17.02 0.55
CA LEU A 444 -25.00 -16.45 0.94
C LEU A 444 -24.05 -17.51 1.49
N PRO A 445 -22.74 -17.40 1.23
CA PRO A 445 -21.75 -18.32 1.78
C PRO A 445 -21.58 -18.11 3.29
N ILE A 446 -21.94 -19.10 4.09
CA ILE A 446 -21.89 -19.04 5.56
C ILE A 446 -21.07 -20.21 6.10
N GLY A 447 -19.87 -19.94 6.58
CA GLY A 447 -18.98 -20.91 7.23
C GLY A 447 -19.32 -21.14 8.72
N ASP A 448 -19.68 -20.07 9.45
CA ASP A 448 -20.14 -20.14 10.83
C ASP A 448 -21.67 -19.99 10.92
N LYS A 449 -22.36 -21.08 11.10
CA LYS A 449 -23.84 -21.14 11.22
C LYS A 449 -24.39 -20.47 12.49
N THR A 450 -23.54 -19.99 13.38
CA THR A 450 -23.93 -19.28 14.60
C THR A 450 -23.99 -17.76 14.42
N LEU A 451 -23.69 -17.25 13.20
CA LEU A 451 -23.77 -15.85 12.87
C LEU A 451 -25.23 -15.37 12.86
N SER A 452 -25.49 -14.21 13.45
CA SER A 452 -26.74 -13.48 13.32
C SER A 452 -26.91 -12.85 11.93
N ALA A 453 -28.11 -12.39 11.60
CA ALA A 453 -28.37 -11.69 10.33
C ALA A 453 -27.44 -10.48 10.16
N LYS A 454 -27.30 -9.66 11.19
CA LYS A 454 -26.40 -8.49 11.24
C LYS A 454 -24.95 -8.88 10.92
N GLU A 455 -24.44 -9.95 11.54
CA GLU A 455 -23.08 -10.43 11.35
C GLU A 455 -22.86 -11.00 9.94
N ILE A 456 -23.84 -11.68 9.34
CA ILE A 456 -23.77 -12.18 7.96
C ILE A 456 -23.72 -11.02 6.96
N ILE A 457 -24.58 -10.03 7.14
CA ILE A 457 -24.73 -8.90 6.21
C ILE A 457 -23.48 -8.02 6.17
N ALA A 458 -22.87 -7.77 7.33
CA ALA A 458 -21.79 -6.78 7.49
C ALA A 458 -20.40 -7.40 7.73
N ASN A 459 -20.24 -8.69 7.53
CA ASN A 459 -18.97 -9.39 7.73
C ASN A 459 -17.95 -9.08 6.63
N GLU A 460 -16.77 -8.65 7.02
CA GLU A 460 -15.68 -8.25 6.13
C GLU A 460 -14.74 -9.42 5.77
N SER A 461 -15.26 -10.53 5.26
CA SER A 461 -14.44 -11.59 4.67
C SER A 461 -13.98 -11.14 3.30
N GLN A 462 -12.75 -10.65 3.19
CA GLN A 462 -12.29 -9.82 2.08
C GLN A 462 -11.85 -10.57 0.83
N GLU A 463 -11.78 -11.87 0.82
CA GLU A 463 -11.43 -12.66 -0.37
C GLU A 463 -12.53 -12.77 -1.44
N ARG A 464 -13.63 -12.05 -1.26
CA ARG A 464 -14.82 -12.14 -2.13
C ARG A 464 -14.93 -10.97 -3.09
N MET A 465 -15.55 -11.26 -4.24
CA MET A 465 -15.96 -10.27 -5.24
C MET A 465 -17.46 -10.38 -5.51
N GLY A 466 -18.12 -9.23 -5.60
CA GLY A 466 -19.51 -9.13 -6.04
C GLY A 466 -19.59 -8.73 -7.52
N LEU A 467 -20.46 -9.38 -8.29
CA LEU A 467 -20.63 -9.12 -9.72
C LEU A 467 -22.10 -9.01 -10.08
N LEU A 468 -22.41 -8.14 -11.03
CA LEU A 468 -23.66 -8.19 -11.77
C LEU A 468 -23.43 -8.88 -13.11
N ILE A 469 -24.22 -9.89 -13.38
CA ILE A 469 -24.12 -10.73 -14.59
C ILE A 469 -25.51 -10.91 -15.19
N LYS A 470 -25.61 -10.83 -16.52
CA LYS A 470 -26.84 -11.16 -17.21
C LYS A 470 -27.18 -12.64 -17.06
N GLU A 471 -28.46 -12.99 -16.92
CA GLU A 471 -28.92 -14.36 -16.63
C GLU A 471 -28.39 -15.37 -17.64
N GLU A 472 -28.38 -15.04 -18.93
CA GLU A 472 -27.88 -15.91 -20.01
C GLU A 472 -26.38 -16.28 -19.90
N ALA A 473 -25.59 -15.48 -19.17
CA ALA A 473 -24.15 -15.71 -19.01
C ALA A 473 -23.79 -16.50 -17.74
N ILE A 474 -24.73 -16.71 -16.83
CA ILE A 474 -24.47 -17.35 -15.52
C ILE A 474 -23.80 -18.71 -15.66
N GLU A 475 -24.30 -19.55 -16.57
CA GLU A 475 -23.74 -20.90 -16.74
C GLU A 475 -22.33 -20.89 -17.34
N HIS A 476 -22.01 -19.92 -18.20
CA HIS A 476 -20.67 -19.73 -18.72
C HIS A 476 -19.68 -19.33 -17.60
N VAL A 477 -20.05 -18.32 -16.77
CA VAL A 477 -19.24 -17.91 -15.63
C VAL A 477 -19.07 -19.04 -14.60
N ARG A 478 -20.13 -19.86 -14.39
CA ARG A 478 -20.06 -21.01 -13.49
C ARG A 478 -19.00 -22.03 -13.91
N LYS A 479 -18.94 -22.37 -15.21
CA LYS A 479 -17.91 -23.28 -15.74
C LYS A 479 -16.49 -22.77 -15.51
N ILE A 480 -16.27 -21.47 -15.66
CA ILE A 480 -14.97 -20.85 -15.39
C ILE A 480 -14.66 -20.91 -13.88
N ALA A 481 -15.63 -20.57 -13.04
CA ALA A 481 -15.48 -20.61 -11.59
C ALA A 481 -15.17 -22.03 -11.08
N GLU A 482 -15.86 -23.07 -11.62
CA GLU A 482 -15.59 -24.48 -11.31
C GLU A 482 -14.18 -24.91 -11.74
N ARG A 483 -13.73 -24.49 -12.92
CA ARG A 483 -12.35 -24.76 -13.40
C ARG A 483 -11.32 -24.18 -12.45
N GLU A 484 -11.55 -22.93 -11.96
CA GLU A 484 -10.65 -22.23 -11.05
C GLU A 484 -10.85 -22.63 -9.57
N ARG A 485 -11.82 -23.53 -9.30
CA ARG A 485 -12.21 -23.92 -7.93
C ARG A 485 -12.59 -22.72 -7.06
N ALA A 486 -13.13 -21.68 -7.68
CA ALA A 486 -13.65 -20.51 -7.00
C ALA A 486 -15.14 -20.72 -6.69
N PRO A 487 -15.56 -20.79 -5.42
CA PRO A 487 -16.98 -20.88 -5.09
C PRO A 487 -17.76 -19.72 -5.69
N MET A 488 -18.89 -20.02 -6.34
CA MET A 488 -19.76 -19.04 -7.00
C MET A 488 -21.20 -19.21 -6.54
N TYR A 489 -21.79 -18.12 -6.08
CA TYR A 489 -23.14 -18.10 -5.52
C TYR A 489 -23.98 -17.04 -6.26
N VAL A 490 -25.14 -17.44 -6.82
CA VAL A 490 -26.14 -16.51 -7.34
C VAL A 490 -27.06 -16.15 -6.19
N VAL A 491 -26.82 -15.01 -5.58
CA VAL A 491 -27.38 -14.64 -4.26
C VAL A 491 -28.60 -13.73 -4.37
N GLY A 492 -28.92 -13.18 -5.54
CA GLY A 492 -30.02 -12.25 -5.69
C GLY A 492 -30.17 -11.73 -7.11
N GLU A 493 -30.97 -10.70 -7.25
CA GLU A 493 -31.22 -10.01 -8.52
C GLU A 493 -31.52 -8.54 -8.32
N THR A 494 -31.31 -7.77 -9.36
CA THR A 494 -31.71 -6.35 -9.42
C THR A 494 -33.20 -6.22 -9.64
N THR A 495 -33.83 -5.28 -8.94
CA THR A 495 -35.30 -5.19 -8.87
C THR A 495 -35.91 -4.03 -9.69
N GLY A 496 -35.19 -2.95 -9.87
CA GLY A 496 -35.68 -1.73 -10.54
C GLY A 496 -36.57 -0.84 -9.68
N ASP A 497 -36.67 -1.14 -8.37
CA ASP A 497 -37.52 -0.40 -7.43
C ASP A 497 -36.75 0.57 -6.54
N HIS A 498 -35.45 0.72 -6.75
CA HIS A 498 -34.52 1.53 -5.95
C HIS A 498 -34.54 1.22 -4.43
N ARG A 499 -34.87 -0.04 -4.09
CA ARG A 499 -34.74 -0.55 -2.73
C ARG A 499 -33.66 -1.63 -2.66
N PHE A 500 -32.97 -1.69 -1.55
CA PHE A 500 -32.02 -2.76 -1.27
C PHE A 500 -32.44 -3.54 -0.06
N ALA A 501 -32.60 -4.84 -0.22
CA ALA A 501 -33.09 -5.70 0.85
C ALA A 501 -32.34 -7.05 0.91
N PHE A 502 -32.15 -7.53 2.16
CA PHE A 502 -31.79 -8.90 2.44
C PHE A 502 -33.02 -9.65 2.97
N GLN A 503 -33.30 -10.84 2.45
CA GLN A 503 -34.45 -11.64 2.81
C GLN A 503 -34.03 -13.03 3.28
N GLN A 504 -34.53 -13.45 4.45
CA GLN A 504 -34.37 -14.81 4.96
C GLN A 504 -35.33 -15.79 4.27
N ALA A 505 -35.08 -17.10 4.41
CA ALA A 505 -35.89 -18.13 3.79
C ALA A 505 -37.37 -18.13 4.23
N ASP A 506 -37.66 -17.61 5.42
CA ASP A 506 -39.03 -17.43 5.95
C ASP A 506 -39.72 -16.15 5.48
N GLY A 507 -39.04 -15.36 4.64
CA GLY A 507 -39.54 -14.08 4.11
C GLY A 507 -39.27 -12.85 4.98
N VAL A 508 -38.68 -13.03 6.16
CA VAL A 508 -38.31 -11.91 7.03
C VAL A 508 -37.15 -11.14 6.39
N ARG A 509 -37.21 -9.81 6.45
CA ARG A 509 -36.20 -8.91 5.92
C ARG A 509 -35.47 -8.19 7.06
N PRO A 510 -34.29 -8.66 7.45
CA PRO A 510 -33.48 -7.99 8.48
C PRO A 510 -32.95 -6.63 8.03
N PHE A 511 -32.87 -6.41 6.72
CA PHE A 511 -32.45 -5.15 6.11
C PHE A 511 -33.35 -4.85 4.90
N ASP A 512 -34.02 -3.69 4.89
CA ASP A 512 -34.90 -3.25 3.79
C ASP A 512 -35.03 -1.73 3.81
N LEU A 513 -34.17 -1.04 3.07
CA LEU A 513 -34.10 0.41 2.97
C LEU A 513 -34.13 0.84 1.49
N ALA A 514 -34.66 2.06 1.25
CA ALA A 514 -34.47 2.69 -0.03
C ALA A 514 -32.99 3.08 -0.21
N VAL A 515 -32.48 2.97 -1.44
CA VAL A 515 -31.10 3.34 -1.77
C VAL A 515 -30.82 4.81 -1.36
N GLU A 516 -31.77 5.71 -1.56
CA GLU A 516 -31.65 7.09 -1.11
C GLU A 516 -31.53 7.23 0.42
N GLN A 517 -32.22 6.37 1.20
CA GLN A 517 -32.07 6.35 2.67
C GLN A 517 -30.70 5.87 3.13
N MET A 518 -30.07 5.03 2.32
CA MET A 518 -28.72 4.51 2.62
C MET A 518 -27.62 5.52 2.25
N PHE A 519 -27.75 6.20 1.11
CA PHE A 519 -26.66 6.96 0.48
C PHE A 519 -26.95 8.45 0.29
N GLY A 520 -28.22 8.85 0.18
CA GLY A 520 -28.63 10.13 -0.41
C GLY A 520 -28.60 11.36 0.49
N SER A 521 -28.60 11.22 1.82
CA SER A 521 -28.91 12.33 2.74
C SER A 521 -28.08 12.38 4.00
N SER A 522 -26.85 11.89 3.96
CA SER A 522 -25.93 12.03 5.10
C SER A 522 -25.77 13.50 5.49
N PRO A 523 -25.85 13.86 6.79
CA PRO A 523 -25.65 15.23 7.24
C PRO A 523 -24.28 15.78 6.82
N LYS A 524 -24.23 17.08 6.49
CA LYS A 524 -22.96 17.73 6.16
C LYS A 524 -22.03 17.74 7.36
N THR A 525 -20.76 17.44 7.12
CA THR A 525 -19.70 17.53 8.12
C THR A 525 -19.10 18.93 8.13
N TYR A 526 -19.02 19.55 9.33
CA TYR A 526 -18.36 20.83 9.53
C TYR A 526 -17.09 20.62 10.35
N MET A 527 -15.97 21.15 9.87
CA MET A 527 -14.67 21.14 10.51
C MET A 527 -14.34 22.56 10.95
N VAL A 528 -14.47 22.82 12.25
CA VAL A 528 -14.24 24.16 12.84
C VAL A 528 -12.95 24.14 13.59
N ASP A 529 -11.98 24.93 13.16
CA ASP A 529 -10.66 24.99 13.76
C ASP A 529 -10.05 26.40 13.62
N LYS A 530 -8.87 26.58 14.16
CA LYS A 530 -8.10 27.80 14.02
C LYS A 530 -6.64 27.49 13.68
N THR A 531 -5.96 28.46 13.10
CA THR A 531 -4.53 28.42 12.86
C THR A 531 -3.77 28.46 14.20
N VAL A 532 -2.86 27.53 14.40
CA VAL A 532 -1.97 27.46 15.57
C VAL A 532 -0.53 27.44 15.10
N GLU A 533 0.25 28.44 15.50
CA GLU A 533 1.69 28.45 15.27
C GLU A 533 2.37 27.46 16.22
N ARG A 534 3.27 26.65 15.67
CA ARG A 534 4.13 25.72 16.42
C ARG A 534 5.56 25.95 16.00
N HIS A 535 6.47 25.89 16.95
CA HIS A 535 7.89 26.06 16.75
C HIS A 535 8.63 24.80 17.13
N TYR A 536 9.57 24.40 16.30
CA TYR A 536 10.42 23.23 16.52
C TYR A 536 11.89 23.64 16.57
N GLU A 537 12.59 23.23 17.62
CA GLU A 537 14.00 23.57 17.83
C GLU A 537 14.88 23.02 16.72
N MET A 538 15.71 23.90 16.14
CA MET A 538 16.71 23.51 15.14
C MET A 538 17.80 22.63 15.75
N PRO A 539 18.33 21.63 15.02
CA PRO A 539 19.44 20.82 15.48
C PRO A 539 20.70 21.67 15.69
N LYS A 540 21.41 21.44 16.80
CA LYS A 540 22.72 22.03 17.08
C LYS A 540 23.78 20.98 16.83
N TYR A 541 24.82 21.33 16.11
CA TYR A 541 25.84 20.38 15.68
C TYR A 541 27.24 21.01 15.68
N GLU A 542 28.23 20.14 15.71
CA GLU A 542 29.65 20.47 15.69
C GLU A 542 30.35 19.71 14.54
N LEU A 543 31.14 20.39 13.74
CA LEU A 543 31.84 19.80 12.58
C LEU A 543 32.73 18.62 12.97
N SER A 544 33.31 18.64 14.18
CA SER A 544 34.14 17.56 14.71
C SER A 544 33.42 16.19 14.80
N LYS A 545 32.07 16.20 14.82
CA LYS A 545 31.21 15.00 14.94
C LYS A 545 30.61 14.53 13.61
N LEU A 546 31.11 15.03 12.47
CA LEU A 546 30.57 14.75 11.15
C LEU A 546 30.42 13.25 10.89
N HIS A 547 31.41 12.43 11.25
CA HIS A 547 31.38 10.97 11.06
C HIS A 547 30.36 10.27 11.99
N GLU A 548 30.20 10.76 13.22
CA GLU A 548 29.22 10.29 14.19
C GLU A 548 27.80 10.54 13.65
N TYR A 549 27.55 11.76 13.15
CA TYR A 549 26.27 12.11 12.54
C TYR A 549 25.93 11.22 11.35
N LEU A 550 26.88 10.99 10.45
CA LEU A 550 26.68 10.10 9.31
C LEU A 550 26.39 8.67 9.77
N THR A 551 27.10 8.17 10.77
CA THR A 551 26.87 6.84 11.36
C THR A 551 25.44 6.72 11.91
N ASN A 552 24.95 7.74 12.61
CA ASN A 552 23.59 7.75 13.16
C ASN A 552 22.53 7.84 12.05
N VAL A 553 22.72 8.73 11.08
CA VAL A 553 21.80 8.89 9.94
C VAL A 553 21.66 7.60 9.15
N LEU A 554 22.77 6.93 8.82
CA LEU A 554 22.75 5.67 8.06
C LEU A 554 22.02 4.52 8.78
N GLN A 555 21.82 4.61 10.10
CA GLN A 555 21.13 3.57 10.88
C GLN A 555 19.63 3.83 11.07
N LEU A 556 19.13 5.03 10.74
CA LEU A 556 17.67 5.29 10.77
C LEU A 556 16.95 4.40 9.78
N GLU A 557 15.82 3.82 10.15
CA GLU A 557 15.06 2.90 9.30
C GLU A 557 14.64 3.50 7.96
N ALA A 558 14.45 4.82 7.89
CA ALA A 558 14.16 5.52 6.63
C ALA A 558 15.35 5.46 5.65
N VAL A 559 16.57 5.55 6.16
CA VAL A 559 17.82 5.56 5.39
C VAL A 559 18.41 4.16 5.22
N ALA A 560 18.48 3.38 6.28
CA ALA A 560 19.17 2.09 6.36
C ALA A 560 18.69 1.06 5.33
N CYS A 561 19.52 0.08 5.06
CA CYS A 561 19.24 -1.07 4.20
C CYS A 561 17.94 -1.79 4.59
N LYS A 562 17.08 -2.08 3.62
CA LYS A 562 15.83 -2.83 3.79
C LYS A 562 15.95 -4.29 3.35
N ASP A 563 17.14 -4.88 3.38
CA ASP A 563 17.36 -6.29 2.98
C ASP A 563 16.48 -7.27 3.77
N TRP A 564 16.23 -7.02 5.06
CA TRP A 564 15.33 -7.79 5.91
C TRP A 564 13.87 -7.83 5.40
N LEU A 565 13.46 -6.82 4.62
CA LEU A 565 12.14 -6.75 3.95
C LEU A 565 12.18 -7.37 2.56
N THR A 566 13.17 -7.01 1.75
CA THR A 566 13.20 -7.37 0.32
C THR A 566 13.47 -8.85 0.10
N ASN A 567 14.06 -9.55 1.08
CA ASN A 567 14.34 -10.99 0.98
C ASN A 567 13.17 -11.90 1.36
N LYS A 568 12.05 -11.37 1.83
CA LYS A 568 10.85 -12.16 2.13
C LYS A 568 9.69 -11.95 1.15
N VAL A 569 9.85 -11.07 0.17
CA VAL A 569 8.85 -10.79 -0.86
C VAL A 569 9.28 -11.37 -2.21
N ASP A 570 8.32 -11.82 -2.99
CA ASP A 570 8.51 -12.13 -4.40
C ASP A 570 8.76 -10.82 -5.16
N ARG A 571 9.93 -10.69 -5.77
CA ARG A 571 10.36 -9.48 -6.49
C ARG A 571 10.29 -9.63 -8.01
N SER A 572 10.15 -10.86 -8.51
CA SER A 572 10.27 -11.17 -9.94
C SER A 572 9.20 -12.14 -10.43
N VAL A 573 8.24 -12.52 -9.60
CA VAL A 573 7.12 -13.39 -9.98
C VAL A 573 6.36 -12.78 -11.16
N THR A 574 5.76 -13.61 -12.01
CA THR A 574 5.14 -13.29 -13.31
C THR A 574 6.11 -13.17 -14.49
N GLY A 575 7.40 -12.95 -14.28
CA GLY A 575 8.40 -12.78 -15.35
C GLY A 575 8.29 -11.48 -16.14
N LYS A 576 7.57 -10.48 -15.63
CA LYS A 576 7.38 -9.16 -16.27
C LYS A 576 8.10 -8.02 -15.54
N VAL A 577 8.69 -8.27 -14.38
CA VAL A 577 9.41 -7.23 -13.62
C VAL A 577 10.68 -6.83 -14.36
N ALA A 578 10.77 -5.55 -14.74
CA ALA A 578 11.92 -4.97 -15.41
C ALA A 578 12.88 -4.28 -14.43
N ARG A 579 12.35 -3.69 -13.36
CA ARG A 579 13.12 -3.07 -12.26
C ARG A 579 12.45 -3.41 -10.94
N GLN A 580 13.23 -3.99 -10.03
CA GLN A 580 12.84 -4.30 -8.65
C GLN A 580 13.80 -3.61 -7.68
N GLN A 581 13.64 -3.82 -6.37
CA GLN A 581 14.40 -3.08 -5.35
C GLN A 581 15.91 -3.28 -5.42
N CYS A 582 16.37 -4.50 -5.66
CA CYS A 582 17.78 -4.83 -5.56
C CYS A 582 18.54 -4.56 -6.86
N GLN A 583 19.72 -3.94 -6.74
CA GLN A 583 20.56 -3.48 -7.83
C GLN A 583 22.03 -3.84 -7.62
N GLY A 584 22.77 -3.84 -8.71
CA GLY A 584 24.22 -3.94 -8.77
C GLY A 584 24.78 -5.30 -8.41
N GLU A 585 26.08 -5.35 -8.23
CA GLU A 585 26.85 -6.59 -8.01
C GLU A 585 26.44 -7.31 -6.72
N LEU A 586 26.29 -6.58 -5.62
CA LEU A 586 25.89 -7.12 -4.32
C LEU A 586 24.37 -7.28 -4.15
N GLN A 587 23.57 -6.92 -5.13
CA GLN A 587 22.10 -7.03 -5.09
C GLN A 587 21.49 -6.37 -3.84
N LEU A 588 21.85 -5.11 -3.60
CA LEU A 588 21.33 -4.32 -2.48
C LEU A 588 20.08 -3.52 -2.87
N PRO A 589 19.14 -3.28 -1.94
CA PRO A 589 17.88 -2.57 -2.22
C PRO A 589 18.09 -1.06 -2.35
N LEU A 590 18.44 -0.59 -3.54
CA LEU A 590 18.85 0.77 -3.88
C LEU A 590 17.98 1.44 -4.96
N SER A 591 17.00 0.74 -5.53
CA SER A 591 16.17 1.30 -6.60
C SER A 591 15.20 2.36 -6.09
N ASP A 592 15.13 3.49 -6.77
CA ASP A 592 14.23 4.61 -6.48
C ASP A 592 12.80 4.31 -6.94
N CYS A 593 12.64 3.59 -8.06
CA CYS A 593 11.35 3.19 -8.60
C CYS A 593 11.31 1.71 -8.98
N GLY A 594 10.09 1.16 -9.01
CA GLY A 594 9.81 -0.15 -9.59
C GLY A 594 9.23 -0.02 -11.00
N VAL A 595 9.57 -0.97 -11.89
CA VAL A 595 9.06 -0.99 -13.27
C VAL A 595 8.64 -2.39 -13.66
N VAL A 596 7.46 -2.51 -14.26
CA VAL A 596 6.91 -3.78 -14.74
C VAL A 596 6.49 -3.65 -16.20
N ALA A 597 6.83 -4.65 -17.03
CA ALA A 597 6.39 -4.73 -18.42
C ALA A 597 4.91 -5.13 -18.52
N LEU A 598 4.18 -4.58 -19.47
CA LEU A 598 2.77 -4.88 -19.69
C LEU A 598 2.55 -6.18 -20.48
N ASP A 599 3.49 -6.55 -21.34
CA ASP A 599 3.45 -7.78 -22.12
C ASP A 599 4.79 -8.52 -22.10
N TYR A 600 4.89 -9.61 -22.83
CA TYR A 600 6.12 -10.42 -22.94
C TYR A 600 7.09 -9.93 -24.01
N ARG A 601 6.82 -8.84 -24.71
CA ARG A 601 7.77 -8.13 -25.59
C ARG A 601 8.84 -7.41 -24.76
N GLY A 602 8.47 -6.92 -23.58
CA GLY A 602 9.36 -6.23 -22.65
C GLY A 602 9.83 -4.87 -23.16
N GLU A 603 8.96 -4.13 -23.85
CA GLU A 603 9.23 -2.76 -24.32
C GLU A 603 8.38 -1.76 -23.51
N LYS A 604 7.05 -1.94 -23.50
CA LYS A 604 6.13 -1.06 -22.81
C LYS A 604 5.89 -1.50 -21.38
N GLY A 605 5.79 -0.54 -20.48
CA GLY A 605 5.63 -0.84 -19.05
C GLY A 605 4.92 0.23 -18.26
N ILE A 606 4.87 0.00 -16.96
CA ILE A 606 4.44 0.96 -15.94
C ILE A 606 5.58 1.11 -14.93
N ALA A 607 5.90 2.36 -14.59
CA ALA A 607 6.75 2.69 -13.44
C ALA A 607 5.90 3.11 -12.26
N THR A 608 6.39 2.88 -11.04
CA THR A 608 5.81 3.38 -9.80
C THR A 608 6.90 3.74 -8.80
N SER A 609 6.63 4.77 -8.01
CA SER A 609 7.49 5.27 -6.95
C SER A 609 6.65 5.79 -5.77
N ILE A 610 7.31 6.10 -4.65
CA ILE A 610 6.69 6.58 -3.43
C ILE A 610 7.44 7.81 -2.91
N GLY A 611 6.71 8.77 -2.35
CA GLY A 611 7.27 9.93 -1.66
C GLY A 611 6.48 10.28 -0.40
N HIS A 612 7.18 10.73 0.64
CA HIS A 612 6.60 11.22 1.89
C HIS A 612 7.60 12.08 2.67
N ALA A 613 7.10 13.06 3.42
CA ALA A 613 7.93 13.95 4.26
C ALA A 613 7.22 14.36 5.56
N PRO A 614 6.83 13.42 6.44
CA PRO A 614 6.02 13.74 7.61
C PRO A 614 6.78 14.57 8.67
N GLN A 615 8.10 14.43 8.79
CA GLN A 615 8.89 15.24 9.71
C GLN A 615 8.88 16.72 9.30
N ALA A 616 9.04 16.99 8.01
CA ALA A 616 8.90 18.33 7.47
C ALA A 616 7.46 18.86 7.63
N ALA A 617 6.45 18.01 7.44
CA ALA A 617 5.05 18.36 7.62
C ALA A 617 4.69 18.74 9.06
N LEU A 618 5.42 18.25 10.09
CA LEU A 618 5.25 18.71 11.48
C LEU A 618 5.58 20.19 11.62
N ALA A 619 6.66 20.66 11.03
CA ALA A 619 7.05 22.06 11.06
C ALA A 619 6.18 22.90 10.10
N ASP A 620 6.05 22.47 8.85
CA ASP A 620 5.27 23.13 7.80
C ASP A 620 4.47 22.12 6.97
N PRO A 621 3.12 22.05 7.16
CA PRO A 621 2.29 21.09 6.45
C PRO A 621 2.22 21.34 4.93
N ALA A 622 2.39 22.58 4.48
CA ALA A 622 2.43 22.90 3.06
C ALA A 622 3.73 22.39 2.42
N ALA A 623 4.88 22.72 3.02
CA ALA A 623 6.17 22.25 2.57
C ALA A 623 6.27 20.72 2.58
N GLY A 624 5.83 20.05 3.66
CA GLY A 624 5.83 18.60 3.75
C GLY A 624 4.99 17.91 2.68
N SER A 625 3.86 18.50 2.30
CA SER A 625 3.01 17.96 1.21
C SER A 625 3.66 18.13 -0.16
N ILE A 626 4.26 19.29 -0.44
CA ILE A 626 5.01 19.55 -1.67
C ILE A 626 6.22 18.61 -1.76
N LEU A 627 6.97 18.43 -0.66
CA LEU A 627 8.11 17.51 -0.60
C LEU A 627 7.70 16.06 -0.86
N SER A 628 6.54 15.62 -0.36
CA SER A 628 6.02 14.26 -0.63
C SER A 628 5.77 14.02 -2.12
N VAL A 629 5.23 15.02 -2.84
CA VAL A 629 5.07 14.96 -4.31
C VAL A 629 6.43 14.99 -5.00
N SER A 630 7.30 15.87 -4.56
CA SER A 630 8.63 16.05 -5.15
C SER A 630 9.46 14.77 -5.05
N GLU A 631 9.48 14.11 -3.88
CA GLU A 631 10.19 12.85 -3.68
C GLU A 631 9.63 11.73 -4.56
N ALA A 632 8.29 11.61 -4.66
CA ALA A 632 7.70 10.64 -5.58
C ALA A 632 8.14 10.86 -7.04
N LEU A 633 8.29 12.10 -7.46
CA LEU A 633 8.70 12.43 -8.82
C LEU A 633 10.21 12.30 -9.05
N THR A 634 11.06 12.71 -8.11
CA THR A 634 12.53 12.50 -8.23
C THR A 634 12.90 11.02 -8.19
N ASN A 635 12.11 10.21 -7.46
CA ASN A 635 12.20 8.75 -7.52
C ASN A 635 11.73 8.16 -8.85
N LEU A 636 10.74 8.76 -9.52
CA LEU A 636 10.18 8.25 -10.79
C LEU A 636 11.00 8.65 -12.02
N VAL A 637 11.76 9.73 -11.95
CA VAL A 637 12.43 10.37 -13.10
C VAL A 637 13.38 9.46 -13.88
N TRP A 638 13.79 8.36 -13.27
CA TRP A 638 14.72 7.36 -13.84
C TRP A 638 14.08 6.43 -14.86
N ALA A 639 12.74 6.36 -14.90
CA ALA A 639 12.01 5.63 -15.92
C ALA A 639 11.67 6.56 -17.11
N PRO A 640 11.85 6.11 -18.38
CA PRO A 640 11.50 6.92 -19.54
C PRO A 640 9.99 7.01 -19.72
N MET A 641 9.36 8.03 -19.12
CA MET A 641 7.92 8.25 -19.19
C MET A 641 7.48 8.53 -20.64
N ALA A 642 6.40 7.89 -21.08
CA ALA A 642 5.99 7.89 -22.48
C ALA A 642 5.70 9.29 -23.05
N GLU A 643 5.08 10.16 -22.27
CA GLU A 643 4.75 11.55 -22.63
C GLU A 643 5.22 12.52 -21.51
N GLY A 644 6.37 12.25 -20.90
CA GLY A 644 6.87 13.04 -19.79
C GLY A 644 5.87 13.07 -18.63
N MET A 645 5.63 14.25 -18.06
CA MET A 645 4.71 14.41 -16.95
C MET A 645 3.24 14.12 -17.29
N ASP A 646 2.83 14.26 -18.55
CA ASP A 646 1.44 14.01 -18.97
C ASP A 646 1.03 12.54 -18.87
N SER A 647 1.98 11.61 -18.79
CA SER A 647 1.72 10.19 -18.54
C SER A 647 1.77 9.78 -17.06
N ILE A 648 1.98 10.73 -16.15
CA ILE A 648 2.06 10.47 -14.70
C ILE A 648 0.73 10.84 -14.03
N SER A 649 0.26 9.94 -13.18
CA SER A 649 -0.82 10.19 -12.23
C SER A 649 -0.39 9.85 -10.82
N LEU A 650 -0.97 10.54 -9.84
CA LEU A 650 -0.65 10.37 -8.42
C LEU A 650 -1.81 9.75 -7.66
N SER A 651 -1.49 8.93 -6.66
CA SER A 651 -2.39 8.58 -5.57
C SER A 651 -1.92 9.29 -4.31
N ALA A 652 -2.73 10.18 -3.74
CA ALA A 652 -2.40 10.88 -2.51
C ALA A 652 -3.19 10.27 -1.33
N ASN A 653 -2.46 9.77 -0.33
CA ASN A 653 -3.03 9.04 0.80
C ASN A 653 -2.74 9.79 2.09
N TRP A 654 -3.80 10.27 2.74
CA TRP A 654 -3.73 11.18 3.88
C TRP A 654 -3.96 10.44 5.19
N MET A 655 -2.98 10.45 6.07
CA MET A 655 -3.05 9.94 7.44
C MET A 655 -2.88 11.11 8.39
N TRP A 656 -3.97 11.56 9.01
CA TRP A 656 -3.97 12.81 9.78
C TRP A 656 -4.70 12.67 11.13
N PRO A 657 -4.19 13.26 12.20
CA PRO A 657 -4.82 13.20 13.52
C PRO A 657 -5.90 14.27 13.69
N CYS A 658 -6.92 14.26 12.81
CA CYS A 658 -8.02 15.25 12.86
C CYS A 658 -8.73 15.25 14.21
N ARG A 659 -9.18 16.42 14.64
CA ARG A 659 -9.90 16.63 15.91
C ARG A 659 -9.15 16.17 17.16
N SER A 660 -7.88 15.81 17.06
CA SER A 660 -7.08 15.33 18.20
C SER A 660 -6.45 16.46 19.00
N GLN A 661 -6.15 17.59 18.35
CA GLN A 661 -5.67 18.82 18.96
C GLN A 661 -6.02 20.05 18.12
N GLU A 662 -6.04 21.22 18.75
CA GLU A 662 -6.31 22.48 18.10
C GLU A 662 -5.28 22.76 17.00
N GLY A 663 -5.77 23.20 15.84
CA GLY A 663 -4.95 23.53 14.66
C GLY A 663 -4.69 22.37 13.70
N GLU A 664 -4.96 21.09 14.06
CA GLU A 664 -4.68 19.98 13.17
C GLU A 664 -5.58 19.89 11.95
N ASP A 665 -6.85 20.28 12.10
CA ASP A 665 -7.77 20.31 10.95
C ASP A 665 -7.40 21.46 9.98
N ALA A 666 -6.98 22.61 10.50
CA ALA A 666 -6.45 23.73 9.71
C ALA A 666 -5.16 23.34 8.97
N ARG A 667 -4.28 22.56 9.62
CA ARG A 667 -3.04 22.05 9.02
C ARG A 667 -3.31 21.06 7.90
N LEU A 668 -4.29 20.17 8.06
CA LEU A 668 -4.73 19.27 6.99
C LEU A 668 -5.24 20.07 5.78
N TYR A 669 -6.07 21.09 6.03
CA TYR A 669 -6.57 21.97 4.96
C TYR A 669 -5.42 22.62 4.18
N THR A 670 -4.46 23.18 4.89
CA THR A 670 -3.26 23.80 4.32
C THR A 670 -2.43 22.80 3.51
N ALA A 671 -2.24 21.59 4.02
CA ALA A 671 -1.49 20.52 3.38
C ALA A 671 -2.14 20.08 2.06
N VAL A 672 -3.45 19.82 2.07
CA VAL A 672 -4.19 19.43 0.85
C VAL A 672 -4.20 20.54 -0.18
N LYS A 673 -4.40 21.79 0.25
CA LYS A 673 -4.36 22.95 -0.64
C LYS A 673 -3.01 23.09 -1.32
N ALA A 674 -1.92 23.01 -0.57
CA ALA A 674 -0.57 23.14 -1.11
C ALA A 674 -0.24 22.02 -2.12
N LEU A 675 -0.61 20.77 -1.81
CA LEU A 675 -0.44 19.65 -2.74
C LEU A 675 -1.23 19.87 -4.03
N SER A 676 -2.51 20.27 -3.91
CA SER A 676 -3.38 20.52 -5.07
C SER A 676 -2.81 21.63 -5.95
N ASP A 677 -2.44 22.77 -5.37
CA ASP A 677 -1.89 23.92 -6.10
C ASP A 677 -0.56 23.56 -6.78
N PHE A 678 0.31 22.81 -6.11
CA PHE A 678 1.58 22.33 -6.66
C PHE A 678 1.36 21.36 -7.83
N CYS A 679 0.47 20.37 -7.68
CA CYS A 679 0.13 19.43 -8.76
C CYS A 679 -0.47 20.16 -9.98
N CYS A 680 -1.35 21.15 -9.77
CA CYS A 680 -1.89 21.98 -10.86
C CYS A 680 -0.78 22.75 -11.58
N ALA A 681 0.18 23.34 -10.85
CA ALA A 681 1.32 24.05 -11.41
C ALA A 681 2.26 23.11 -12.19
N LEU A 682 2.46 21.87 -11.71
CA LEU A 682 3.21 20.83 -12.42
C LEU A 682 2.45 20.24 -13.62
N GLN A 683 1.16 20.55 -13.77
CA GLN A 683 0.25 19.95 -14.76
C GLN A 683 0.09 18.43 -14.61
N ILE A 684 0.08 17.95 -13.37
CA ILE A 684 -0.13 16.54 -12.99
C ILE A 684 -1.47 16.41 -12.26
N ASN A 685 -2.11 15.26 -12.39
CA ASN A 685 -3.37 14.96 -11.71
C ASN A 685 -3.24 14.00 -10.53
N VAL A 686 -4.24 14.08 -9.62
CA VAL A 686 -4.41 13.19 -8.47
C VAL A 686 -5.78 12.52 -8.59
N PRO A 687 -5.94 11.51 -9.47
CA PRO A 687 -7.24 10.91 -9.77
C PRO A 687 -7.75 9.93 -8.73
N THR A 688 -6.92 9.57 -7.75
CA THR A 688 -7.24 8.61 -6.69
C THR A 688 -6.48 8.92 -5.41
N GLY A 689 -6.94 8.38 -4.31
CA GLY A 689 -6.32 8.48 -3.00
C GLY A 689 -7.20 7.83 -1.94
N LYS A 690 -6.73 7.90 -0.71
CA LYS A 690 -7.43 7.39 0.47
C LYS A 690 -7.11 8.29 1.66
N ASP A 691 -7.96 8.27 2.68
CA ASP A 691 -7.72 8.95 3.95
C ASP A 691 -7.88 8.03 5.15
N SER A 692 -7.20 8.38 6.25
CA SER A 692 -7.30 7.79 7.58
C SER A 692 -7.11 8.92 8.59
N LEU A 693 -8.22 9.54 9.00
CA LEU A 693 -8.18 10.84 9.68
C LEU A 693 -8.34 10.79 11.21
N SER A 694 -8.11 9.62 11.80
CA SER A 694 -8.14 9.39 13.25
C SER A 694 -6.80 8.85 13.76
N MET A 695 -5.69 9.48 13.33
CA MET A 695 -4.33 8.99 13.58
C MET A 695 -3.82 9.34 14.98
N THR A 696 -4.54 8.84 15.99
CA THR A 696 -4.19 9.01 17.42
C THR A 696 -4.36 7.68 18.15
N GLN A 697 -3.39 7.34 18.99
CA GLN A 697 -3.44 6.23 19.94
C GLN A 697 -3.75 6.77 21.33
N LYS A 698 -4.80 6.23 21.97
CA LYS A 698 -5.16 6.53 23.36
C LYS A 698 -4.80 5.38 24.28
N TYR A 699 -4.26 5.71 25.44
CA TYR A 699 -3.87 4.74 26.47
C TYR A 699 -4.80 4.79 27.68
N PRO A 700 -4.98 3.66 28.39
CA PRO A 700 -5.87 3.61 29.58
C PRO A 700 -5.51 4.57 30.70
N ASN A 701 -4.26 5.02 30.80
CA ASN A 701 -3.78 5.98 31.77
C ASN A 701 -4.10 7.45 31.40
N GLY A 702 -4.78 7.68 30.27
CA GLY A 702 -5.14 8.99 29.74
C GLY A 702 -4.08 9.65 28.86
N GLU A 703 -2.93 9.02 28.66
CA GLU A 703 -1.94 9.46 27.68
C GLU A 703 -2.46 9.28 26.26
N LYS A 704 -2.02 10.16 25.35
CA LYS A 704 -2.27 10.03 23.92
C LYS A 704 -0.95 10.21 23.16
N VAL A 705 -0.80 9.51 22.06
CA VAL A 705 0.28 9.69 21.09
C VAL A 705 -0.34 10.05 19.75
N ILE A 706 0.12 11.14 19.17
CA ILE A 706 -0.43 11.73 17.96
C ILE A 706 0.53 11.35 16.81
N SER A 707 0.02 10.72 15.77
CA SER A 707 0.85 10.51 14.59
C SER A 707 1.11 11.83 13.86
N PRO A 708 2.33 12.08 13.39
CA PRO A 708 2.58 13.22 12.51
C PRO A 708 1.62 13.22 11.33
N GLY A 709 1.07 14.39 11.00
CA GLY A 709 0.26 14.52 9.81
C GLY A 709 1.06 14.11 8.57
N THR A 710 0.59 13.07 7.87
CA THR A 710 1.35 12.40 6.82
C THR A 710 0.54 12.35 5.54
N VAL A 711 1.13 12.73 4.42
CA VAL A 711 0.67 12.32 3.10
C VAL A 711 1.71 11.40 2.46
N ILE A 712 1.26 10.24 1.97
CA ILE A 712 2.08 9.36 1.14
C ILE A 712 1.57 9.46 -0.28
N VAL A 713 2.46 9.85 -1.18
CA VAL A 713 2.19 9.98 -2.60
C VAL A 713 2.79 8.80 -3.33
N SER A 714 1.95 8.04 -4.03
CA SER A 714 2.39 7.05 -4.98
C SER A 714 2.26 7.64 -6.39
N ALA A 715 3.35 7.71 -7.12
CA ALA A 715 3.35 8.12 -8.53
C ALA A 715 3.36 6.88 -9.43
N GLY A 716 2.70 6.96 -10.57
CA GLY A 716 2.75 5.89 -11.55
C GLY A 716 2.37 6.36 -12.94
N GLY A 717 2.90 5.68 -13.95
CA GLY A 717 2.61 6.03 -15.33
C GLY A 717 3.26 5.13 -16.38
N GLU A 718 2.88 5.35 -17.62
CA GLU A 718 3.35 4.60 -18.77
C GLU A 718 4.84 4.83 -19.04
N VAL A 719 5.59 3.75 -19.22
CA VAL A 719 7.00 3.73 -19.63
C VAL A 719 7.11 3.36 -21.09
N SER A 720 7.85 4.16 -21.86
CA SER A 720 8.04 3.97 -23.29
C SER A 720 8.94 2.78 -23.65
N ASP A 721 9.98 2.52 -22.82
CA ASP A 721 10.91 1.40 -22.99
C ASP A 721 11.50 1.00 -21.63
N VAL A 722 11.06 -0.13 -21.11
CA VAL A 722 11.50 -0.67 -19.80
C VAL A 722 13.00 -1.00 -19.74
N LYS A 723 13.67 -1.08 -20.88
CA LYS A 723 15.11 -1.36 -20.97
C LYS A 723 15.99 -0.12 -20.73
N LYS A 724 15.39 1.08 -20.78
CA LYS A 724 16.10 2.36 -20.62
C LYS A 724 16.03 2.92 -19.20
N VAL A 725 15.49 2.16 -18.25
CA VAL A 725 15.41 2.60 -16.84
C VAL A 725 16.82 2.73 -16.26
N VAL A 726 17.14 3.91 -15.75
CA VAL A 726 18.44 4.21 -15.15
C VAL A 726 18.61 3.51 -13.81
N SER A 727 19.81 3.02 -13.53
CA SER A 727 20.19 2.38 -12.25
C SER A 727 20.90 3.40 -11.35
N PRO A 728 20.73 3.33 -10.00
CA PRO A 728 21.51 4.15 -9.09
C PRO A 728 22.99 3.72 -8.98
N VAL A 729 23.35 2.55 -9.45
CA VAL A 729 24.68 1.96 -9.25
C VAL A 729 25.74 2.66 -10.10
N LEU A 730 26.73 3.22 -9.43
CA LEU A 730 27.85 3.92 -10.06
C LEU A 730 28.61 3.02 -11.05
N VAL A 731 28.90 3.54 -12.23
CA VAL A 731 29.78 2.90 -13.20
C VAL A 731 31.24 3.31 -12.90
N ASN A 732 32.08 2.34 -12.53
CA ASN A 732 33.49 2.56 -12.22
C ASN A 732 34.30 2.89 -13.50
N ASN A 733 34.25 4.15 -13.93
CA ASN A 733 34.95 4.65 -15.11
C ASN A 733 35.40 6.10 -14.89
N GLU A 734 36.71 6.34 -14.83
CA GLU A 734 37.32 7.65 -14.63
C GLU A 734 37.03 8.68 -15.75
N LYS A 735 36.57 8.23 -16.93
CA LYS A 735 36.13 9.06 -18.06
C LYS A 735 34.66 9.43 -17.99
N THR A 736 34.14 9.53 -16.79
CA THR A 736 32.77 9.95 -16.47
C THR A 736 32.78 11.07 -15.45
N THR A 737 31.69 11.82 -15.39
CA THR A 737 31.54 12.94 -14.46
C THR A 737 30.19 12.85 -13.76
N LEU A 738 30.18 13.18 -12.46
CA LEU A 738 28.96 13.31 -11.67
C LEU A 738 28.51 14.77 -11.63
N TYR A 739 27.21 14.98 -11.76
CA TYR A 739 26.55 16.27 -11.62
C TYR A 739 25.43 16.20 -10.60
N HIS A 740 25.32 17.24 -9.79
CA HIS A 740 24.14 17.53 -8.99
C HIS A 740 23.20 18.44 -9.78
N ILE A 741 21.93 18.11 -9.78
CA ILE A 741 20.84 18.92 -10.35
C ILE A 741 19.87 19.20 -9.21
N ASP A 742 19.73 20.48 -8.85
CA ASP A 742 18.76 20.93 -7.86
C ASP A 742 17.36 21.01 -8.48
N PHE A 743 16.36 20.51 -7.77
CA PHE A 743 14.93 20.62 -8.14
C PHE A 743 14.17 21.57 -7.21
N SER A 744 14.77 21.93 -6.08
CA SER A 744 14.08 22.73 -5.06
C SER A 744 14.03 24.22 -5.35
N PHE A 745 15.06 24.74 -6.00
CA PHE A 745 15.29 26.19 -6.15
C PHE A 745 15.24 26.93 -4.79
N ASP A 746 15.71 26.26 -3.72
CA ASP A 746 15.67 26.74 -2.33
C ASP A 746 17.07 26.69 -1.70
N GLU A 747 17.24 27.42 -0.60
CA GLU A 747 18.41 27.30 0.26
C GLU A 747 18.44 25.94 0.94
N LEU A 748 19.64 25.41 1.22
CA LEU A 748 19.80 24.13 1.93
C LEU A 748 19.37 24.28 3.40
N LYS A 749 18.44 23.41 3.83
CA LYS A 749 17.83 23.45 5.17
C LYS A 749 17.83 22.07 5.80
N LEU A 750 18.06 22.02 7.13
CA LEU A 750 18.18 20.77 7.88
C LEU A 750 16.91 20.39 8.66
N GLY A 751 15.90 21.24 8.69
CA GLY A 751 14.62 20.94 9.35
C GLY A 751 13.88 19.80 8.65
N GLY A 752 13.21 18.95 9.41
CA GLY A 752 12.45 17.82 8.91
C GLY A 752 13.29 16.68 8.32
N SER A 753 14.61 16.71 8.46
CA SER A 753 15.54 15.74 7.88
C SER A 753 15.85 14.56 8.81
N ALA A 754 16.37 13.47 8.26
CA ALA A 754 16.95 12.35 9.00
C ALA A 754 18.10 12.80 9.91
N PHE A 755 18.85 13.82 9.48
CA PHE A 755 19.89 14.44 10.31
C PHE A 755 19.30 15.06 11.58
N ALA A 756 18.26 15.89 11.46
CA ALA A 756 17.59 16.47 12.62
C ALA A 756 16.99 15.38 13.51
N GLN A 757 16.36 14.36 12.94
CA GLN A 757 15.81 13.22 13.65
C GLN A 757 16.88 12.48 14.47
N SER A 758 18.06 12.23 13.89
CA SER A 758 19.16 11.54 14.59
C SER A 758 19.67 12.29 15.84
N LEU A 759 19.38 13.59 15.91
CA LEU A 759 19.67 14.47 17.05
C LEU A 759 18.44 14.74 17.93
N GLY A 760 17.33 14.04 17.71
CA GLY A 760 16.07 14.20 18.45
C GLY A 760 15.37 15.53 18.22
N LYS A 761 15.57 16.13 17.05
CA LYS A 761 14.98 17.42 16.65
C LYS A 761 14.12 17.27 15.40
N VAL A 762 13.25 18.26 15.19
CA VAL A 762 12.49 18.46 13.95
C VAL A 762 13.05 19.67 13.19
N GLY A 763 13.07 20.84 13.81
CA GLY A 763 13.53 22.10 13.23
C GLY A 763 12.48 22.83 12.39
N ASP A 764 12.37 24.14 12.56
CA ASP A 764 11.41 24.99 11.83
C ASP A 764 11.80 25.23 10.37
N GLU A 765 13.11 25.27 10.10
CA GLU A 765 13.61 25.60 8.75
C GLU A 765 13.62 24.32 7.88
N VAL A 766 12.50 24.04 7.22
CA VAL A 766 12.36 22.91 6.29
C VAL A 766 12.52 23.38 4.84
N PRO A 767 13.10 22.54 3.96
CA PRO A 767 13.18 22.86 2.54
C PRO A 767 11.78 22.82 1.88
N CYS A 768 11.67 23.45 0.71
CA CYS A 768 10.50 23.37 -0.13
C CYS A 768 10.88 23.54 -1.59
N VAL A 769 9.98 23.23 -2.52
CA VAL A 769 10.11 23.64 -3.91
C VAL A 769 9.59 25.06 -4.04
N GLN A 770 10.46 25.99 -4.38
CA GLN A 770 10.13 27.43 -4.50
C GLN A 770 9.52 27.80 -5.84
N ASP A 771 9.79 27.01 -6.89
CA ASP A 771 9.32 27.25 -8.25
C ASP A 771 8.89 25.94 -8.91
N ALA A 772 7.58 25.75 -9.07
CA ALA A 772 7.01 24.55 -9.67
C ALA A 772 7.30 24.43 -11.18
N GLU A 773 7.41 25.55 -11.89
CA GLU A 773 7.76 25.56 -13.32
C GLU A 773 9.21 25.10 -13.52
N TYR A 774 10.12 25.62 -12.69
CA TYR A 774 11.52 25.16 -12.68
C TYR A 774 11.62 23.66 -12.37
N PHE A 775 10.88 23.16 -11.37
CA PHE A 775 10.85 21.73 -11.06
C PHE A 775 10.39 20.89 -12.27
N ARG A 776 9.33 21.34 -12.93
CA ARG A 776 8.80 20.68 -14.14
C ARG A 776 9.83 20.66 -15.27
N ASP A 777 10.50 21.78 -15.53
CA ASP A 777 11.53 21.91 -16.57
C ASP A 777 12.74 21.02 -16.25
N ALA A 778 13.17 20.96 -15.00
CA ALA A 778 14.24 20.07 -14.54
C ALA A 778 13.86 18.59 -14.75
N PHE A 779 12.62 18.19 -14.38
CA PHE A 779 12.13 16.84 -14.61
C PHE A 779 12.14 16.49 -16.11
N LEU A 780 11.61 17.35 -16.96
CA LEU A 780 11.54 17.13 -18.41
C LEU A 780 12.93 17.08 -19.07
N ALA A 781 13.86 17.92 -18.63
CA ALA A 781 15.25 17.88 -19.11
C ALA A 781 15.91 16.54 -18.75
N VAL A 782 15.73 16.05 -17.53
CA VAL A 782 16.25 14.73 -17.13
C VAL A 782 15.59 13.61 -17.93
N GLN A 783 14.26 13.69 -18.18
CA GLN A 783 13.57 12.73 -19.07
C GLN A 783 14.15 12.71 -20.49
N GLU A 784 14.55 13.84 -21.02
CA GLU A 784 15.25 13.88 -22.31
C GLU A 784 16.60 13.16 -22.26
N LEU A 785 17.38 13.36 -21.18
CA LEU A 785 18.65 12.65 -20.97
C LEU A 785 18.45 11.14 -20.84
N VAL A 786 17.42 10.68 -20.11
CA VAL A 786 17.07 9.27 -19.95
C VAL A 786 16.68 8.64 -21.29
N ASN A 787 15.79 9.30 -22.03
CA ASN A 787 15.32 8.81 -23.34
C ASN A 787 16.45 8.69 -24.37
N LYS A 788 17.42 9.61 -24.34
CA LYS A 788 18.61 9.59 -25.19
C LYS A 788 19.69 8.60 -24.71
N GLY A 789 19.54 8.01 -23.51
CA GLY A 789 20.53 7.09 -22.92
C GLY A 789 21.84 7.79 -22.53
N LEU A 790 21.80 9.06 -22.14
CA LEU A 790 22.96 9.87 -21.78
C LEU A 790 23.37 9.72 -20.31
N ILE A 791 22.49 9.19 -19.45
CA ILE A 791 22.76 8.96 -18.02
C ILE A 791 23.22 7.50 -17.85
N LEU A 792 24.39 7.34 -17.26
CA LEU A 792 24.98 6.03 -16.94
C LEU A 792 24.50 5.47 -15.63
N ALA A 793 24.37 6.33 -14.61
CA ALA A 793 23.80 6.05 -13.30
C ALA A 793 23.15 7.32 -12.75
N GLY A 794 22.16 7.17 -11.89
CA GLY A 794 21.52 8.30 -11.26
C GLY A 794 20.71 7.91 -10.03
N HIS A 795 20.67 8.78 -9.04
CA HIS A 795 20.01 8.57 -7.76
C HIS A 795 19.45 9.89 -7.23
N ASP A 796 18.31 9.85 -6.56
CA ASP A 796 17.69 11.02 -5.96
C ASP A 796 18.39 11.43 -4.64
N ILE A 797 18.13 12.66 -4.19
CA ILE A 797 18.50 13.14 -2.86
C ILE A 797 17.23 13.11 -2.01
N SER A 798 17.20 12.18 -1.06
CA SER A 798 16.09 11.99 -0.13
C SER A 798 16.58 11.83 1.30
N ALA A 799 16.00 10.96 2.12
CA ALA A 799 16.41 10.76 3.50
C ALA A 799 17.92 10.51 3.66
N GLY A 800 18.58 11.34 4.46
CA GLY A 800 20.03 11.32 4.69
C GLY A 800 20.86 12.23 3.80
N GLY A 801 20.26 12.90 2.82
CA GLY A 801 20.88 13.95 2.02
C GLY A 801 21.92 13.49 1.02
N LEU A 802 22.66 14.43 0.45
CA LEU A 802 23.63 14.19 -0.62
C LEU A 802 24.69 13.14 -0.30
N ILE A 803 25.20 13.10 0.94
CA ILE A 803 26.22 12.11 1.31
C ILE A 803 25.71 10.69 1.27
N THR A 804 24.45 10.48 1.67
CA THR A 804 23.79 9.16 1.58
C THR A 804 23.62 8.76 0.11
N THR A 805 23.12 9.66 -0.74
CA THR A 805 23.00 9.42 -2.19
C THR A 805 24.34 8.96 -2.80
N LEU A 806 25.43 9.66 -2.53
CA LEU A 806 26.74 9.32 -3.05
C LEU A 806 27.26 7.96 -2.54
N LEU A 807 27.02 7.65 -1.26
CA LEU A 807 27.38 6.36 -0.68
C LEU A 807 26.56 5.22 -1.28
N GLU A 808 25.25 5.36 -1.40
CA GLU A 808 24.35 4.35 -1.97
C GLU A 808 24.67 4.06 -3.44
N MET A 809 25.06 5.06 -4.22
CA MET A 809 25.57 4.84 -5.58
C MET A 809 26.82 3.93 -5.61
N CYS A 810 27.61 3.88 -4.54
CA CYS A 810 28.81 3.06 -4.43
C CYS A 810 28.60 1.71 -3.71
N PHE A 811 27.54 1.56 -2.90
CA PHE A 811 27.37 0.43 -1.97
C PHE A 811 27.28 -0.92 -2.64
N SER A 812 26.62 -1.00 -3.79
CA SER A 812 26.42 -2.28 -4.48
C SER A 812 27.64 -2.75 -5.29
N ASN A 813 28.65 -1.90 -5.46
CA ASN A 813 29.91 -2.26 -6.08
C ASN A 813 30.88 -2.81 -5.03
N VAL A 814 31.80 -3.70 -5.42
CA VAL A 814 32.88 -4.22 -4.55
C VAL A 814 34.16 -3.38 -4.66
N GLU A 815 34.33 -2.62 -5.73
CA GLU A 815 35.50 -1.79 -6.03
C GLU A 815 35.11 -0.36 -6.37
N GLY A 816 36.07 0.56 -6.34
CA GLY A 816 35.91 1.96 -6.71
C GLY A 816 35.28 2.82 -5.64
N GLY A 817 35.41 4.13 -5.82
CA GLY A 817 34.83 5.18 -4.99
C GLY A 817 34.73 6.49 -5.74
N LEU A 818 34.72 7.62 -5.02
CA LEU A 818 34.45 8.95 -5.58
C LEU A 818 35.43 10.01 -5.06
N GLU A 819 35.81 10.90 -5.93
CA GLU A 819 36.45 12.19 -5.61
C GLU A 819 35.49 13.33 -5.93
N ILE A 820 35.02 14.06 -4.90
CA ILE A 820 33.96 15.06 -4.95
C ILE A 820 34.51 16.41 -4.50
N SER A 821 34.25 17.48 -5.29
CA SER A 821 34.48 18.87 -4.90
C SER A 821 33.15 19.60 -4.76
N LEU A 822 32.94 20.22 -3.61
CA LEU A 822 31.77 21.02 -3.28
C LEU A 822 32.05 22.55 -3.37
N ASP A 823 33.24 22.93 -3.84
CA ASP A 823 33.67 24.35 -3.92
C ASP A 823 32.71 25.24 -4.75
N LYS A 824 31.92 24.63 -5.66
CA LYS A 824 30.93 25.35 -6.48
C LYS A 824 29.57 25.49 -5.81
N MET A 825 29.33 24.80 -4.69
CA MET A 825 28.15 24.96 -3.85
C MET A 825 28.22 26.32 -3.15
N LYS A 826 27.14 27.10 -3.20
CA LYS A 826 27.05 28.43 -2.58
C LYS A 826 27.02 28.36 -1.05
N GLU A 827 26.45 27.29 -0.52
CA GLU A 827 26.42 27.04 0.93
C GLU A 827 27.86 26.80 1.44
N GLU A 828 28.19 27.42 2.57
CA GLU A 828 29.50 27.29 3.20
C GLU A 828 29.53 26.17 4.24
N ASP A 829 28.38 25.88 4.87
CA ASP A 829 28.23 24.85 5.88
C ASP A 829 28.20 23.45 5.27
N ILE A 830 29.29 22.71 5.44
CA ILE A 830 29.45 21.36 4.92
C ILE A 830 28.39 20.39 5.48
N VAL A 831 27.90 20.59 6.70
CA VAL A 831 26.84 19.74 7.29
C VAL A 831 25.53 19.97 6.54
N LYS A 832 25.17 21.22 6.26
CA LYS A 832 24.00 21.51 5.43
C LYS A 832 24.12 20.91 4.03
N ILE A 833 25.29 21.05 3.38
CA ILE A 833 25.50 20.50 2.04
C ILE A 833 25.33 18.98 2.02
N LEU A 834 25.83 18.29 3.03
CA LEU A 834 25.86 16.83 3.05
C LEU A 834 24.51 16.21 3.49
N PHE A 835 23.76 16.87 4.39
CA PHE A 835 22.61 16.28 5.05
C PHE A 835 21.26 16.95 4.74
N ALA A 836 21.24 18.10 4.04
CA ALA A 836 19.97 18.70 3.64
C ALA A 836 19.24 17.80 2.64
N GLU A 837 17.93 17.66 2.84
CA GLU A 837 17.05 16.82 2.04
C GLU A 837 16.22 17.66 1.05
N ASN A 838 16.84 18.68 0.50
CA ASN A 838 16.23 19.45 -0.59
C ASN A 838 16.04 18.56 -1.81
N PRO A 839 14.87 18.58 -2.48
CA PRO A 839 14.67 17.82 -3.70
C PRO A 839 15.74 18.06 -4.75
N GLY A 840 16.39 17.01 -5.19
CA GLY A 840 17.47 17.05 -6.16
C GLY A 840 17.92 15.66 -6.56
N ILE A 841 18.85 15.58 -7.50
CA ILE A 841 19.38 14.31 -8.01
C ILE A 841 20.88 14.39 -8.27
N VAL A 842 21.52 13.23 -8.28
CA VAL A 842 22.89 13.06 -8.77
C VAL A 842 22.85 12.18 -10.02
N ILE A 843 23.46 12.65 -11.10
CA ILE A 843 23.61 11.88 -12.34
C ILE A 843 25.09 11.67 -12.68
N GLN A 844 25.37 10.49 -13.24
CA GLN A 844 26.68 10.16 -13.83
C GLN A 844 26.54 10.11 -15.35
N ILE A 845 27.40 10.83 -16.04
CA ILE A 845 27.42 10.88 -17.51
C ILE A 845 28.80 10.55 -18.07
N SER A 846 28.87 10.07 -19.32
CA SER A 846 30.13 9.91 -20.03
C SER A 846 30.69 11.27 -20.45
N ASP A 847 31.98 11.47 -20.28
CA ASP A 847 32.68 12.71 -20.71
C ASP A 847 32.52 12.99 -22.20
N LYS A 848 32.25 11.97 -23.03
CA LYS A 848 31.95 12.13 -24.47
C LYS A 848 30.70 12.96 -24.75
N HIS A 849 29.71 12.89 -23.84
CA HIS A 849 28.40 13.50 -24.00
C HIS A 849 28.22 14.77 -23.15
N LYS A 850 29.30 15.22 -22.50
CA LYS A 850 29.27 16.36 -21.57
C LYS A 850 28.65 17.63 -22.15
N ASP A 851 29.03 17.97 -23.40
CA ASP A 851 28.56 19.19 -24.07
C ASP A 851 27.09 19.07 -24.50
N GLU A 852 26.64 17.88 -24.92
CA GLU A 852 25.23 17.59 -25.23
C GLU A 852 24.37 17.67 -23.98
N VAL A 853 24.78 17.02 -22.85
CA VAL A 853 24.07 17.07 -21.59
C VAL A 853 23.94 18.49 -21.06
N LYS A 854 25.04 19.25 -21.06
CA LYS A 854 25.01 20.65 -20.62
C LYS A 854 24.08 21.50 -21.48
N LYS A 855 24.11 21.31 -22.78
CA LYS A 855 23.22 22.03 -23.69
C LYS A 855 21.74 21.76 -23.39
N ILE A 856 21.37 20.51 -23.16
CA ILE A 856 19.98 20.14 -22.79
C ILE A 856 19.55 20.83 -21.50
N LEU A 857 20.39 20.81 -20.45
CA LEU A 857 20.09 21.45 -19.19
C LEU A 857 20.01 22.97 -19.31
N GLU A 858 20.96 23.60 -20.03
CA GLU A 858 21.02 25.03 -20.25
C GLU A 858 19.85 25.54 -21.12
N ASP A 859 19.49 24.83 -22.17
CA ASP A 859 18.33 25.13 -23.02
C ASP A 859 17.00 25.07 -22.25
N ALA A 860 16.92 24.20 -21.23
CA ALA A 860 15.79 24.10 -20.32
C ALA A 860 15.88 25.08 -19.12
N GLY A 861 16.93 25.89 -19.01
CA GLY A 861 17.12 26.79 -17.88
C GLY A 861 17.44 26.10 -16.54
N VAL A 862 17.89 24.84 -16.58
CA VAL A 862 18.14 24.02 -15.39
C VAL A 862 19.56 24.17 -14.88
N GLY A 863 19.69 24.52 -13.59
CA GLY A 863 21.00 24.64 -12.92
C GLY A 863 21.62 23.27 -12.63
N TYR A 864 22.92 23.15 -12.81
CA TYR A 864 23.68 21.95 -12.48
C TYR A 864 25.04 22.29 -11.89
N ILE A 865 25.53 21.42 -11.01
CA ILE A 865 26.86 21.56 -10.39
C ILE A 865 27.67 20.31 -10.69
N LYS A 866 28.87 20.52 -11.28
CA LYS A 866 29.83 19.40 -11.39
C LYS A 866 30.35 19.05 -10.00
N LEU A 867 30.09 17.79 -9.57
CA LEU A 867 30.53 17.27 -8.27
C LEU A 867 31.93 16.63 -8.36
N GLY A 868 32.17 15.72 -9.30
CA GLY A 868 33.42 14.98 -9.31
C GLY A 868 33.43 13.81 -10.29
N LYS A 869 34.19 12.77 -9.95
CA LYS A 869 34.41 11.60 -10.79
C LYS A 869 34.65 10.33 -9.96
N PRO A 870 34.45 9.14 -10.54
CA PRO A 870 34.88 7.88 -9.94
C PRO A 870 36.41 7.78 -9.82
N THR A 871 36.84 7.01 -8.81
CA THR A 871 38.26 6.68 -8.53
C THR A 871 38.40 5.20 -8.23
N ASP A 872 39.64 4.69 -8.27
CA ASP A 872 39.92 3.29 -7.91
C ASP A 872 39.98 3.05 -6.39
N GLU A 873 40.01 4.13 -5.60
CA GLU A 873 40.10 4.05 -4.14
C GLU A 873 38.74 3.77 -3.52
N ARG A 874 38.66 2.85 -2.54
CA ARG A 874 37.40 2.43 -1.92
C ARG A 874 36.95 3.39 -0.82
N HIS A 875 36.86 4.69 -1.14
CA HIS A 875 36.32 5.74 -0.26
C HIS A 875 35.69 6.88 -1.09
N ILE A 876 34.88 7.68 -0.44
CA ILE A 876 34.47 8.98 -0.96
C ILE A 876 35.35 10.05 -0.32
N LEU A 877 36.09 10.78 -1.14
CA LEU A 877 36.87 11.94 -0.73
C LEU A 877 36.10 13.21 -1.11
N VAL A 878 35.66 13.96 -0.11
CA VAL A 878 34.92 15.23 -0.29
C VAL A 878 35.84 16.39 0.02
N SER A 879 35.93 17.38 -0.87
CA SER A 879 36.68 18.63 -0.62
C SER A 879 35.72 19.85 -0.64
N LYS A 880 35.94 20.79 0.27
CA LYS A 880 35.24 22.07 0.36
C LYS A 880 36.19 23.13 0.90
N ASP A 881 36.45 24.19 0.11
CA ASP A 881 37.27 25.37 0.51
C ASP A 881 38.64 24.97 1.13
N GLY A 882 39.30 23.95 0.58
CA GLY A 882 40.60 23.45 1.02
C GLY A 882 40.56 22.44 2.19
N ALA A 883 39.42 22.24 2.83
CA ALA A 883 39.22 21.13 3.78
C ALA A 883 38.86 19.83 3.04
N THR A 884 39.26 18.70 3.59
CA THR A 884 38.93 17.37 3.00
C THR A 884 38.32 16.44 4.05
N TYR A 885 37.36 15.67 3.64
CA TYR A 885 36.63 14.68 4.44
C TYR A 885 36.64 13.35 3.70
N GLN A 886 36.97 12.27 4.40
CA GLN A 886 37.06 10.94 3.78
C GLN A 886 36.11 9.97 4.46
N PHE A 887 35.31 9.27 3.65
CA PHE A 887 34.33 8.28 4.10
C PHE A 887 34.62 6.91 3.49
N GLY A 888 34.98 5.93 4.32
CA GLY A 888 35.26 4.55 3.88
C GLY A 888 33.95 3.85 3.48
N ILE A 889 33.80 3.50 2.21
CA ILE A 889 32.55 2.98 1.64
C ILE A 889 32.15 1.66 2.31
N ASP A 890 33.05 0.71 2.47
CA ASP A 890 32.74 -0.61 3.03
C ASP A 890 32.32 -0.53 4.50
N TYR A 891 32.96 0.35 5.27
CA TYR A 891 32.57 0.60 6.65
C TYR A 891 31.18 1.25 6.73
N MET A 892 30.91 2.29 5.94
CA MET A 892 29.63 2.98 5.91
C MET A 892 28.52 2.06 5.38
N ARG A 893 28.81 1.17 4.43
CA ARG A 893 27.87 0.15 3.98
C ARG A 893 27.50 -0.85 5.09
N ASP A 894 28.47 -1.32 5.87
CA ASP A 894 28.21 -2.20 7.01
C ASP A 894 27.37 -1.49 8.08
N VAL A 895 27.61 -0.19 8.33
CA VAL A 895 26.76 0.65 9.22
C VAL A 895 25.35 0.75 8.68
N TRP A 896 25.20 1.09 7.39
CA TRP A 896 23.90 1.19 6.70
C TRP A 896 23.15 -0.15 6.71
N TYR A 897 23.84 -1.27 6.57
CA TYR A 897 23.24 -2.61 6.61
C TYR A 897 22.89 -3.06 8.04
N SER A 898 23.50 -2.50 9.07
CA SER A 898 23.37 -2.96 10.45
C SER A 898 21.92 -2.95 10.96
N SER A 899 21.11 -1.94 10.63
CA SER A 899 19.67 -1.89 11.02
C SER A 899 18.87 -3.02 10.37
N SER A 900 19.21 -3.41 9.14
CA SER A 900 18.64 -4.60 8.50
C SER A 900 18.97 -5.88 9.28
N TYR A 901 20.21 -6.04 9.72
CA TYR A 901 20.60 -7.16 10.57
C TYR A 901 19.85 -7.17 11.92
N LEU A 902 19.70 -6.02 12.57
CA LEU A 902 19.00 -5.92 13.85
C LEU A 902 17.53 -6.37 13.77
N LEU A 903 16.83 -6.07 12.68
CA LEU A 903 15.47 -6.53 12.43
C LEU A 903 15.45 -7.99 11.95
N ASP A 904 16.36 -8.39 11.06
CA ASP A 904 16.41 -9.75 10.52
C ASP A 904 16.66 -10.81 11.60
N ARG A 905 17.50 -10.53 12.61
CA ARG A 905 17.72 -11.44 13.75
C ARG A 905 16.46 -11.76 14.57
N LYS A 906 15.40 -10.92 14.43
CA LYS A 906 14.13 -11.12 15.14
C LYS A 906 13.15 -11.99 14.35
N GLN A 907 13.39 -12.20 13.06
CA GLN A 907 12.53 -12.98 12.17
C GLN A 907 13.18 -14.24 11.61
N SER A 908 14.49 -14.30 11.54
CA SER A 908 15.25 -15.43 11.00
C SER A 908 15.61 -16.45 12.08
N MET A 909 15.86 -17.71 11.67
CA MET A 909 16.37 -18.75 12.55
C MET A 909 17.72 -18.35 13.17
N ASN A 910 18.01 -18.87 14.35
CA ASN A 910 19.23 -18.57 15.09
C ASN A 910 20.48 -18.69 14.21
N GLY A 911 21.25 -17.61 14.12
CA GLY A 911 22.51 -17.53 13.38
C GLY A 911 22.35 -17.13 11.89
N CYS A 912 21.20 -17.28 11.27
CA CYS A 912 21.02 -16.99 9.83
C CYS A 912 21.17 -15.50 9.51
N ALA A 913 20.59 -14.62 10.32
CA ALA A 913 20.74 -13.17 10.14
C ALA A 913 22.22 -12.73 10.27
N LYS A 914 22.96 -13.30 11.24
CA LYS A 914 24.38 -13.03 11.41
C LYS A 914 25.17 -13.50 10.19
N ALA A 915 24.93 -14.72 9.74
CA ALA A 915 25.59 -15.27 8.56
C ALA A 915 25.31 -14.42 7.30
N ARG A 916 24.09 -13.91 7.14
CA ARG A 916 23.75 -12.98 6.06
C ARG A 916 24.52 -11.68 6.17
N PHE A 917 24.56 -11.06 7.33
CA PHE A 917 25.31 -9.82 7.57
C PHE A 917 26.80 -9.94 7.29
N GLU A 918 27.41 -11.09 7.65
CA GLU A 918 28.84 -11.37 7.40
C GLU A 918 29.12 -11.65 5.91
N ASN A 919 28.13 -12.20 5.16
CA ASN A 919 28.33 -12.75 3.81
C ASN A 919 27.65 -11.94 2.69
N TYR A 920 26.79 -10.95 2.95
CA TYR A 920 26.09 -10.21 1.89
C TYR A 920 27.04 -9.56 0.87
N LYS A 921 28.24 -9.22 1.29
CA LYS A 921 29.30 -8.58 0.50
C LYS A 921 30.17 -9.57 -0.29
N MET A 922 29.91 -10.87 -0.21
CA MET A 922 30.62 -11.88 -0.97
C MET A 922 29.91 -12.22 -2.26
N GLN A 923 30.66 -12.44 -3.33
CA GLN A 923 30.16 -12.91 -4.61
C GLN A 923 30.52 -14.39 -4.81
N PRO A 924 29.73 -15.34 -4.24
CA PRO A 924 30.08 -16.75 -4.23
C PRO A 924 29.84 -17.45 -5.57
N VAL A 925 29.11 -16.83 -6.50
CA VAL A 925 28.70 -17.45 -7.77
C VAL A 925 29.39 -16.73 -8.93
N GLU A 926 30.29 -17.46 -9.58
CA GLU A 926 30.89 -17.04 -10.84
C GLU A 926 30.33 -17.88 -11.98
N PHE A 927 30.08 -17.28 -13.11
CA PHE A 927 29.65 -17.99 -14.31
C PHE A 927 30.32 -17.43 -15.57
N ALA A 928 30.48 -18.30 -16.54
CA ALA A 928 30.94 -17.91 -17.86
C ALA A 928 29.99 -18.51 -18.92
N PHE A 929 29.65 -17.72 -19.90
CA PHE A 929 28.94 -18.24 -21.07
C PHE A 929 29.85 -19.11 -21.90
N MET A 930 29.30 -20.16 -22.48
CA MET A 930 30.05 -20.93 -23.50
C MET A 930 30.47 -19.98 -24.63
N PRO A 931 31.71 -20.15 -25.20
CA PRO A 931 32.22 -19.23 -26.23
C PRO A 931 31.29 -19.09 -27.46
N GLU A 932 30.52 -20.12 -27.77
CA GLU A 932 29.57 -20.16 -28.89
C GLU A 932 28.27 -19.42 -28.60
N PHE A 933 27.99 -19.10 -27.33
CA PHE A 933 26.75 -18.44 -26.94
C PHE A 933 26.75 -16.98 -27.42
N LYS A 934 25.81 -16.63 -28.28
CA LYS A 934 25.67 -15.28 -28.86
C LYS A 934 24.56 -14.43 -28.24
N GLY A 935 23.85 -14.96 -27.24
CA GLY A 935 22.73 -14.28 -26.60
C GLY A 935 21.51 -14.08 -27.51
N LYS A 936 21.41 -14.80 -28.63
CA LYS A 936 20.34 -14.63 -29.61
C LYS A 936 19.53 -15.90 -29.76
N LEU A 937 18.22 -15.81 -29.68
CA LEU A 937 17.29 -16.94 -29.87
C LEU A 937 17.44 -17.57 -31.27
N SER A 938 17.77 -16.76 -32.29
CA SER A 938 18.02 -17.22 -33.66
C SER A 938 19.16 -18.22 -33.77
N GLN A 939 20.09 -18.26 -32.81
CA GLN A 939 21.14 -19.29 -32.76
C GLN A 939 20.58 -20.71 -32.61
N TYR A 940 19.42 -20.82 -31.97
CA TYR A 940 18.69 -22.06 -31.73
C TYR A 940 17.51 -22.28 -32.69
N GLY A 941 17.45 -21.49 -33.78
CA GLY A 941 16.35 -21.57 -34.74
C GLY A 941 15.02 -20.98 -34.23
N ILE A 942 15.05 -20.28 -33.11
CA ILE A 942 13.86 -19.67 -32.52
C ILE A 942 13.71 -18.24 -33.06
N THR A 943 12.59 -17.96 -33.71
CA THR A 943 12.25 -16.60 -34.14
C THR A 943 11.51 -15.84 -33.04
N PRO A 944 11.72 -14.53 -32.87
CA PRO A 944 10.98 -13.72 -31.92
C PRO A 944 9.52 -13.47 -32.32
N ASP A 945 9.14 -13.74 -33.57
CA ASP A 945 7.75 -13.56 -34.00
C ASP A 945 6.84 -14.67 -33.48
N ARG A 946 6.10 -14.33 -32.41
CA ARG A 946 5.17 -15.22 -31.71
C ARG A 946 3.81 -15.37 -32.41
N ARG A 947 3.54 -14.55 -33.44
CA ARG A 947 2.28 -14.58 -34.20
C ARG A 947 2.31 -15.61 -35.29
N THR A 948 3.50 -16.08 -35.68
CA THR A 948 3.67 -17.13 -36.66
C THR A 948 3.79 -18.48 -35.95
N PRO A 949 2.88 -19.44 -36.16
CA PRO A 949 2.99 -20.77 -35.56
C PRO A 949 4.31 -21.43 -35.95
N SER A 950 5.06 -21.91 -34.97
CA SER A 950 6.39 -22.53 -35.19
C SER A 950 6.32 -23.91 -35.89
N GLY A 951 5.14 -24.45 -36.12
CA GLY A 951 4.99 -25.82 -36.64
C GLY A 951 5.36 -26.93 -35.65
N ILE A 952 5.80 -26.60 -34.47
CA ILE A 952 6.02 -27.54 -33.37
C ILE A 952 4.68 -27.68 -32.64
N ARG A 953 4.07 -28.83 -32.76
CA ARG A 953 2.84 -29.22 -32.04
C ARG A 953 3.22 -29.84 -30.70
#